data_100d03348ad1bee647cf42b34cf37818
#
_entry.id   100d03348ad1bee647cf42b34cf37818
#
_cell.length_a   1.000
_cell.length_b   1.000
_cell.length_c   1.000
_cell.angle_alpha   90.00
_cell.angle_beta   90.00
_cell.angle_gamma   90.00
#
_symmetry.space_group_name_H-M   'P 1'
#
loop_
_entity.id
_entity.type
_entity.pdbx_description
1 polymer ?
#
loop_
_entity_poly.entity_id
_entity_poly.type
_entity_poly.pdbx_seq_one_letter_code
_entity_poly.pdbx_strand_id
1 'polypeptide(L)'
;MKIKSKVKDRLLRLSLIIGATVLIMLLLPGSDHQSYSYELNQPWRYPLLTAEFDMPILRDSASVRVMRDSIDRTFVPIVKRDAESTRVSEERFARGIAADVSPQEARLLESLLHGVLANGVVHSEVYAKMKKSGKEELRVAGVDNGAGMVETIDASQMMSPAMAFHFIDSVYSETFTQPAPPGKREKVARALNAVLQPNVEVDTAANTKFLAQEYLMINAALGVIKAGQRIVDRGEIVTPQVFTNLNTYMTMLDKNRSQEKSDSYFLVGQVLYILMCFSGLYLFLGIFRPVFFNSVKKMTFLMIFITAFVIFSVLMFEYFRNGIYYVPFAAVPVVILVFFDSRTAIFSLLVTVMLAAVVAVYPFQFIFLEVTAGMTAAFSIHQLSQRSQLLRTALITFVTYCLAYFTIRLLTDGNLGQFEWRVIGAFAVNGVLLSFVYILILVVEKLFGFTSTVTLVELSDINNPLLRRLAEEAPGTFQHSMQVSMLAAEAARAIGANTQLVRTGALYHDIGKLESPIFFTENQHGVNPHAGLKPETSAQKIISHVTAGLALAGKSKLPAEVKNFIAQHHGKSVTRYFYNTAVNENPDRPVDKSRFTYPGPNPQTRETAILMMADAVEAASRSLKEYSSESINALVDKIIDTQQADGLYNESPISFRDIQEIKDTFKKRLATIYHARIAYPELNRHEGAPHSDEAAPASGKAASEATPAAGSEAKSAAGK
;
A
#
# COMPACT_ATOMS: atom_id res chain seq x y z
N MET A 1 -8.63 42.26 -0.10
CA MET A 1 -7.60 41.27 -0.39
C MET A 1 -7.76 39.98 0.42
N LYS A 2 -7.98 40.02 1.76
CA LYS A 2 -8.17 38.83 2.65
C LYS A 2 -9.35 37.90 2.28
N ILE A 3 -10.47 38.40 1.75
CA ILE A 3 -11.65 37.59 1.38
C ILE A 3 -11.36 36.74 0.12
N LYS A 4 -10.69 37.30 -0.89
CA LYS A 4 -10.28 36.56 -2.11
C LYS A 4 -9.31 35.39 -1.79
N SER A 5 -8.40 35.56 -0.81
CA SER A 5 -7.49 34.52 -0.35
C SER A 5 -8.24 33.37 0.31
N LYS A 6 -9.18 33.63 1.22
CA LYS A 6 -9.97 32.60 1.90
C LYS A 6 -10.82 31.77 0.93
N VAL A 7 -11.38 32.37 -0.11
CA VAL A 7 -12.15 31.67 -1.15
C VAL A 7 -11.23 30.78 -1.98
N LYS A 8 -10.06 31.29 -2.37
CA LYS A 8 -9.05 30.53 -3.11
C LYS A 8 -8.59 29.28 -2.32
N ASP A 9 -8.34 29.44 -1.01
CA ASP A 9 -7.91 28.32 -0.14
C ASP A 9 -9.01 27.26 0.05
N ARG A 10 -10.29 27.68 0.09
CA ARG A 10 -11.41 26.73 0.11
C ARG A 10 -11.54 25.95 -1.19
N LEU A 11 -11.46 26.64 -2.33
CA LEU A 11 -11.51 26.01 -3.65
C LEU A 11 -10.36 25.01 -3.83
N LEU A 12 -9.15 25.37 -3.39
CA LEU A 12 -8.00 24.48 -3.46
C LEU A 12 -8.19 23.20 -2.62
N ARG A 13 -8.75 23.31 -1.41
CA ARG A 13 -9.04 22.14 -0.58
C ARG A 13 -10.11 21.25 -1.19
N LEU A 14 -11.14 21.82 -1.80
CA LEU A 14 -12.16 21.05 -2.52
C LEU A 14 -11.57 20.34 -3.75
N SER A 15 -10.71 21.03 -4.50
CA SER A 15 -10.05 20.45 -5.67
C SER A 15 -9.11 19.28 -5.28
N LEU A 16 -8.49 19.33 -4.10
CA LEU A 16 -7.70 18.19 -3.58
C LEU A 16 -8.57 16.96 -3.32
N ILE A 17 -9.76 17.15 -2.72
CA ILE A 17 -10.69 16.04 -2.47
C ILE A 17 -11.18 15.43 -3.80
N ILE A 18 -11.61 16.29 -4.73
CA ILE A 18 -12.07 15.86 -6.05
C ILE A 18 -10.94 15.15 -6.79
N GLY A 19 -9.74 15.71 -6.80
CA GLY A 19 -8.57 15.09 -7.45
C GLY A 19 -8.20 13.73 -6.84
N ALA A 20 -8.21 13.61 -5.51
CA ALA A 20 -7.98 12.35 -4.81
C ALA A 20 -9.08 11.32 -5.16
N THR A 21 -10.35 11.74 -5.17
CA THR A 21 -11.48 10.89 -5.54
C THR A 21 -11.33 10.36 -6.96
N VAL A 22 -11.06 11.24 -7.92
CA VAL A 22 -10.84 10.85 -9.34
C VAL A 22 -9.66 9.89 -9.46
N LEU A 23 -8.55 10.18 -8.79
CA LEU A 23 -7.35 9.36 -8.87
C LEU A 23 -7.56 7.94 -8.29
N ILE A 24 -8.26 7.83 -7.16
CA ILE A 24 -8.63 6.54 -6.57
C ILE A 24 -9.59 5.80 -7.52
N MET A 25 -10.61 6.47 -8.04
CA MET A 25 -11.59 5.89 -8.98
C MET A 25 -10.95 5.30 -10.24
N LEU A 26 -9.94 5.97 -10.79
CA LEU A 26 -9.23 5.49 -12.00
C LEU A 26 -8.48 4.18 -11.77
N LEU A 27 -8.14 3.89 -10.53
CA LEU A 27 -7.34 2.71 -10.16
C LEU A 27 -8.16 1.65 -9.43
N LEU A 28 -9.35 1.99 -8.92
CA LEU A 28 -10.23 1.00 -8.32
C LEU A 28 -10.68 0.01 -9.40
N PRO A 29 -10.64 -1.29 -9.08
CA PRO A 29 -11.18 -2.29 -9.98
C PRO A 29 -12.66 -2.02 -10.24
N GLY A 30 -13.06 -2.24 -11.50
CA GLY A 30 -14.47 -2.16 -11.92
C GLY A 30 -15.33 -3.22 -11.24
N SER A 31 -16.59 -3.30 -11.64
CA SER A 31 -17.54 -4.31 -11.15
C SER A 31 -17.08 -5.77 -11.33
N ASP A 32 -16.06 -5.98 -12.18
CA ASP A 32 -15.55 -7.31 -12.55
C ASP A 32 -14.71 -8.01 -11.45
N HIS A 33 -14.40 -7.35 -10.35
CA HIS A 33 -13.37 -7.81 -9.39
C HIS A 33 -13.91 -8.56 -8.16
N GLN A 34 -15.08 -9.20 -8.23
CA GLN A 34 -15.32 -10.37 -7.39
C GLN A 34 -14.76 -11.64 -8.07
N SER A 35 -13.53 -11.61 -8.55
CA SER A 35 -12.86 -12.79 -9.08
C SER A 35 -12.50 -13.71 -7.93
N TYR A 36 -13.35 -14.70 -7.69
CA TYR A 36 -13.02 -15.79 -6.79
C TYR A 36 -11.84 -16.57 -7.36
N SER A 37 -10.74 -16.67 -6.61
CA SER A 37 -9.61 -17.52 -6.97
C SER A 37 -9.89 -18.94 -6.46
N TYR A 38 -10.13 -19.88 -7.36
CA TYR A 38 -10.40 -21.29 -7.02
C TYR A 38 -9.61 -22.23 -7.94
N GLU A 39 -9.23 -23.36 -7.40
CA GLU A 39 -8.46 -24.38 -8.10
C GLU A 39 -9.19 -25.72 -7.98
N LEU A 40 -9.04 -26.56 -9.00
CA LEU A 40 -9.61 -27.90 -9.00
C LEU A 40 -9.08 -28.73 -7.82
N ASN A 41 -9.96 -29.50 -7.17
CA ASN A 41 -9.65 -30.34 -6.01
C ASN A 41 -9.17 -29.59 -4.75
N GLN A 42 -9.31 -28.27 -4.69
CA GLN A 42 -9.08 -27.46 -3.50
C GLN A 42 -10.41 -27.10 -2.81
N PRO A 43 -10.42 -26.89 -1.49
CA PRO A 43 -11.62 -26.45 -0.80
C PRO A 43 -11.98 -25.01 -1.19
N TRP A 44 -13.27 -24.76 -1.39
CA TRP A 44 -13.82 -23.43 -1.60
C TRP A 44 -13.62 -22.59 -0.33
N ARG A 45 -12.94 -21.44 -0.45
CA ARG A 45 -12.48 -20.62 0.70
C ARG A 45 -13.41 -19.49 1.05
N TYR A 46 -14.33 -19.16 0.15
CA TYR A 46 -15.23 -18.02 0.28
C TYR A 46 -16.55 -18.45 0.97
N PRO A 47 -17.37 -17.49 1.41
CA PRO A 47 -18.72 -17.79 1.91
C PRO A 47 -19.56 -18.56 0.88
N LEU A 48 -20.73 -19.04 1.33
CA LEU A 48 -21.72 -19.66 0.47
C LEU A 48 -21.96 -18.82 -0.79
N LEU A 49 -21.73 -19.42 -1.96
CA LEU A 49 -22.04 -18.81 -3.24
C LEU A 49 -23.36 -19.36 -3.77
N THR A 50 -24.31 -18.47 -4.01
CA THR A 50 -25.61 -18.75 -4.63
C THR A 50 -25.67 -18.12 -6.02
N ALA A 51 -26.41 -18.75 -6.93
CA ALA A 51 -26.64 -18.19 -8.26
C ALA A 51 -27.50 -16.93 -8.19
N GLU A 52 -27.07 -15.84 -8.80
CA GLU A 52 -27.83 -14.59 -8.90
C GLU A 52 -28.90 -14.65 -10.01
N PHE A 53 -28.76 -15.56 -10.97
CA PHE A 53 -29.61 -15.79 -12.11
C PHE A 53 -29.69 -17.27 -12.45
N ASP A 54 -30.71 -17.67 -13.26
CA ASP A 54 -30.82 -19.03 -13.76
C ASP A 54 -29.63 -19.36 -14.69
N MET A 55 -28.90 -20.44 -14.39
CA MET A 55 -27.74 -20.85 -15.17
C MET A 55 -27.78 -22.33 -15.55
N PRO A 56 -27.29 -22.73 -16.74
CA PRO A 56 -27.27 -24.13 -17.16
C PRO A 56 -26.18 -24.89 -16.41
N ILE A 57 -26.48 -26.13 -16.05
CA ILE A 57 -25.49 -27.10 -15.55
C ILE A 57 -24.87 -27.78 -16.78
N LEU A 58 -23.65 -27.43 -17.11
CA LEU A 58 -22.90 -28.06 -18.20
C LEU A 58 -22.11 -29.27 -17.68
N ARG A 59 -21.81 -30.22 -18.58
CA ARG A 59 -20.89 -31.32 -18.25
C ARG A 59 -19.46 -30.78 -18.11
N ASP A 60 -18.71 -31.40 -17.23
CA ASP A 60 -17.28 -31.09 -17.12
C ASP A 60 -16.49 -31.51 -18.38
N SER A 61 -15.38 -30.85 -18.66
CA SER A 61 -14.61 -31.03 -19.89
C SER A 61 -14.01 -32.43 -20.03
N ALA A 62 -13.75 -33.14 -18.93
CA ALA A 62 -13.23 -34.50 -18.99
C ALA A 62 -14.34 -35.46 -19.41
N SER A 63 -15.54 -35.35 -18.84
CA SER A 63 -16.72 -36.11 -19.23
C SER A 63 -17.10 -35.87 -20.68
N VAL A 64 -17.07 -34.62 -21.13
CA VAL A 64 -17.33 -34.26 -22.54
C VAL A 64 -16.34 -34.93 -23.47
N ARG A 65 -15.04 -34.95 -23.13
CA ARG A 65 -13.98 -35.62 -23.91
C ARG A 65 -14.25 -37.11 -24.04
N VAL A 66 -14.52 -37.79 -22.89
CA VAL A 66 -14.78 -39.23 -22.87
C VAL A 66 -16.00 -39.56 -23.73
N MET A 67 -17.09 -38.79 -23.63
CA MET A 67 -18.28 -39.00 -24.43
C MET A 67 -18.02 -38.76 -25.93
N ARG A 68 -17.26 -37.73 -26.26
CA ARG A 68 -16.88 -37.43 -27.65
C ARG A 68 -16.02 -38.56 -28.25
N ASP A 69 -15.03 -39.02 -27.52
CA ASP A 69 -14.19 -40.15 -27.90
C ASP A 69 -15.03 -41.42 -28.07
N SER A 70 -16.06 -41.60 -27.24
CA SER A 70 -16.99 -42.72 -27.35
C SER A 70 -17.82 -42.61 -28.64
N ILE A 71 -18.39 -41.47 -28.94
CA ILE A 71 -19.13 -41.24 -30.19
C ILE A 71 -18.23 -41.47 -31.39
N ASP A 72 -17.00 -40.92 -31.39
CA ASP A 72 -16.05 -41.11 -32.48
C ASP A 72 -15.69 -42.56 -32.75
N ARG A 73 -15.63 -43.35 -31.67
CA ARG A 73 -15.37 -44.83 -31.76
C ARG A 73 -16.61 -45.60 -32.23
N THR A 74 -17.78 -45.27 -31.69
CA THR A 74 -19.02 -45.98 -32.01
C THR A 74 -19.73 -45.49 -33.23
N PHE A 75 -19.29 -44.35 -33.78
CA PHE A 75 -19.91 -43.78 -34.97
C PHE A 75 -19.88 -44.73 -36.16
N VAL A 76 -21.02 -45.07 -36.69
CA VAL A 76 -21.19 -45.86 -37.93
C VAL A 76 -21.35 -44.90 -39.10
N PRO A 77 -20.45 -44.88 -40.10
CA PRO A 77 -20.54 -43.96 -41.23
C PRO A 77 -21.79 -44.17 -42.07
N ILE A 78 -22.36 -43.05 -42.52
CA ILE A 78 -23.50 -43.03 -43.44
C ILE A 78 -22.92 -43.00 -44.86
N VAL A 79 -23.36 -43.92 -45.71
CA VAL A 79 -23.02 -44.01 -47.10
C VAL A 79 -24.23 -43.81 -47.99
N LYS A 80 -24.06 -43.28 -49.17
CA LYS A 80 -25.11 -43.14 -50.16
C LYS A 80 -24.85 -44.09 -51.29
N ARG A 81 -25.87 -44.88 -51.68
CA ARG A 81 -25.84 -45.73 -52.86
C ARG A 81 -26.37 -44.99 -54.09
N ASP A 82 -25.60 -45.04 -55.15
CA ASP A 82 -26.02 -44.49 -56.45
C ASP A 82 -26.72 -45.59 -57.31
N ALA A 83 -28.03 -45.67 -57.19
CA ALA A 83 -28.86 -46.62 -57.90
C ALA A 83 -28.81 -46.40 -59.44
N GLU A 84 -28.66 -45.16 -59.87
CA GLU A 84 -28.58 -44.85 -61.33
C GLU A 84 -27.25 -45.32 -61.89
N SER A 85 -26.13 -45.08 -61.19
CA SER A 85 -24.81 -45.62 -61.55
C SER A 85 -24.82 -47.13 -61.64
N THR A 86 -25.52 -47.79 -60.68
CA THR A 86 -25.71 -49.26 -60.71
C THR A 86 -26.43 -49.73 -61.92
N ARG A 87 -27.59 -49.16 -62.24
CA ARG A 87 -28.42 -49.48 -63.43
C ARG A 87 -27.66 -49.24 -64.75
N VAL A 88 -26.98 -48.10 -64.88
CA VAL A 88 -26.20 -47.74 -66.08
C VAL A 88 -25.05 -48.70 -66.26
N SER A 89 -24.40 -49.16 -65.23
CA SER A 89 -23.29 -50.14 -65.22
C SER A 89 -23.79 -51.50 -65.72
N GLU A 90 -24.93 -51.99 -65.18
CA GLU A 90 -25.54 -53.26 -65.64
C GLU A 90 -25.98 -53.23 -67.09
N GLU A 91 -26.69 -52.16 -67.57
CA GLU A 91 -27.13 -52.03 -68.90
C GLU A 91 -25.95 -51.91 -69.90
N ARG A 92 -24.87 -51.21 -69.52
CA ARG A 92 -23.68 -51.06 -70.32
C ARG A 92 -22.92 -52.38 -70.45
N PHE A 93 -22.85 -53.16 -69.34
CA PHE A 93 -22.24 -54.46 -69.37
C PHE A 93 -22.99 -55.43 -70.26
N ALA A 94 -24.32 -55.57 -70.10
CA ALA A 94 -25.15 -56.48 -70.88
C ALA A 94 -25.00 -56.17 -72.41
N ARG A 95 -24.98 -54.91 -72.80
CA ARG A 95 -24.76 -54.52 -74.21
C ARG A 95 -23.37 -54.80 -74.69
N GLY A 96 -22.34 -54.71 -73.80
CA GLY A 96 -20.93 -54.88 -74.16
C GLY A 96 -20.52 -56.35 -74.39
N ILE A 97 -21.23 -57.30 -73.74
CA ILE A 97 -20.90 -58.73 -73.80
C ILE A 97 -21.83 -59.54 -74.73
N ALA A 98 -22.97 -58.98 -75.13
CA ALA A 98 -24.04 -59.68 -75.84
C ALA A 98 -23.57 -60.39 -77.15
N ALA A 99 -22.59 -59.88 -77.84
CA ALA A 99 -22.05 -60.47 -79.09
C ALA A 99 -20.88 -61.47 -78.89
N ASP A 100 -20.25 -61.47 -77.72
CA ASP A 100 -18.97 -62.15 -77.47
C ASP A 100 -19.05 -63.39 -76.59
N VAL A 101 -20.21 -63.61 -75.90
CA VAL A 101 -20.39 -64.70 -74.91
C VAL A 101 -21.69 -65.48 -75.20
N SER A 102 -21.74 -66.77 -74.75
CA SER A 102 -22.96 -67.59 -74.83
C SER A 102 -24.06 -67.06 -73.89
N PRO A 103 -25.38 -67.38 -74.16
CA PRO A 103 -26.46 -66.95 -73.21
C PRO A 103 -26.32 -67.44 -71.81
N GLN A 104 -25.66 -68.58 -71.60
CA GLN A 104 -25.41 -69.10 -70.24
C GLN A 104 -24.28 -68.31 -69.54
N GLU A 105 -23.24 -68.00 -70.18
CA GLU A 105 -22.13 -67.19 -69.68
C GLU A 105 -22.61 -65.76 -69.40
N ALA A 106 -23.41 -65.17 -70.27
CA ALA A 106 -23.96 -63.83 -70.04
C ALA A 106 -24.83 -63.76 -68.77
N ARG A 107 -25.72 -64.75 -68.60
CA ARG A 107 -26.56 -64.82 -67.37
C ARG A 107 -25.71 -64.93 -66.04
N LEU A 108 -24.65 -65.76 -66.12
CA LEU A 108 -23.80 -65.87 -64.91
C LEU A 108 -23.06 -64.58 -64.70
N LEU A 109 -22.40 -63.96 -65.69
CA LEU A 109 -21.68 -62.74 -65.54
C LEU A 109 -22.58 -61.58 -65.08
N GLU A 110 -23.81 -61.48 -65.65
CA GLU A 110 -24.80 -60.49 -65.19
C GLU A 110 -25.25 -60.70 -63.77
N SER A 111 -25.49 -61.96 -63.38
CA SER A 111 -25.89 -62.29 -61.97
C SER A 111 -24.75 -61.98 -60.99
N LEU A 112 -23.50 -62.26 -61.36
CA LEU A 112 -22.35 -61.94 -60.51
C LEU A 112 -22.15 -60.42 -60.39
N LEU A 113 -22.24 -59.72 -61.53
CA LEU A 113 -22.10 -58.27 -61.54
C LEU A 113 -23.21 -57.64 -60.72
N HIS A 114 -24.46 -58.07 -60.87
CA HIS A 114 -25.59 -57.61 -60.06
C HIS A 114 -25.37 -57.86 -58.57
N GLY A 115 -24.91 -59.08 -58.18
CA GLY A 115 -24.61 -59.39 -56.81
C GLY A 115 -23.50 -58.46 -56.19
N VAL A 116 -22.45 -58.23 -56.97
CA VAL A 116 -21.35 -57.36 -56.50
C VAL A 116 -21.82 -55.89 -56.40
N LEU A 117 -22.56 -55.37 -57.38
CA LEU A 117 -23.09 -54.01 -57.35
C LEU A 117 -24.17 -53.85 -56.28
N ALA A 118 -24.98 -54.88 -56.05
CA ALA A 118 -25.99 -54.90 -54.99
C ALA A 118 -25.37 -54.87 -53.57
N ASN A 119 -24.25 -55.57 -53.37
CA ASN A 119 -23.44 -55.50 -52.13
C ASN A 119 -22.74 -54.15 -51.96
N GLY A 120 -22.38 -53.50 -53.06
CA GLY A 120 -21.75 -52.19 -53.08
C GLY A 120 -20.26 -52.25 -53.41
N VAL A 121 -19.90 -51.44 -54.44
CA VAL A 121 -18.49 -51.19 -54.81
C VAL A 121 -18.08 -49.82 -54.30
N VAL A 122 -17.01 -49.73 -53.53
CA VAL A 122 -16.48 -48.52 -52.96
C VAL A 122 -15.11 -48.18 -53.51
N HIS A 123 -14.74 -46.91 -53.46
CA HIS A 123 -13.38 -46.48 -53.86
C HIS A 123 -12.34 -47.23 -53.07
N SER A 124 -11.21 -47.65 -53.69
CA SER A 124 -10.15 -48.45 -53.08
C SER A 124 -9.57 -47.77 -51.81
N GLU A 125 -9.48 -46.44 -51.78
CA GLU A 125 -9.04 -45.71 -50.59
C GLU A 125 -10.04 -45.78 -49.45
N VAL A 126 -11.33 -45.68 -49.77
CA VAL A 126 -12.40 -45.78 -48.76
C VAL A 126 -12.45 -47.19 -48.20
N TYR A 127 -12.36 -48.21 -49.06
CA TYR A 127 -12.27 -49.61 -48.65
C TYR A 127 -11.07 -49.87 -47.69
N ALA A 128 -9.89 -49.37 -48.02
CA ALA A 128 -8.69 -49.52 -47.21
C ALA A 128 -8.88 -48.83 -45.82
N LYS A 129 -9.49 -47.64 -45.78
CA LYS A 129 -9.82 -46.95 -44.54
C LYS A 129 -10.84 -47.71 -43.70
N MET A 130 -11.89 -48.24 -44.33
CA MET A 130 -12.91 -49.02 -43.65
C MET A 130 -12.32 -50.29 -43.03
N LYS A 131 -11.52 -51.05 -43.75
CA LYS A 131 -10.83 -52.24 -43.27
C LYS A 131 -9.89 -51.94 -42.10
N LYS A 132 -9.17 -50.81 -42.12
CA LYS A 132 -8.27 -50.37 -41.06
C LYS A 132 -9.04 -49.91 -39.83
N SER A 133 -10.27 -49.39 -39.95
CA SER A 133 -11.09 -48.92 -38.81
C SER A 133 -11.80 -50.06 -38.06
N GLY A 134 -11.82 -51.31 -38.62
CA GLY A 134 -12.46 -52.49 -38.01
C GLY A 134 -14.00 -52.36 -37.89
N LYS A 135 -14.61 -51.44 -38.61
CA LYS A 135 -16.06 -51.25 -38.58
C LYS A 135 -16.73 -52.19 -39.54
N GLU A 136 -17.50 -53.11 -39.01
CA GLU A 136 -18.20 -54.16 -39.79
C GLU A 136 -19.55 -53.71 -40.34
N GLU A 137 -20.11 -52.61 -39.81
CA GLU A 137 -21.42 -52.08 -40.20
C GLU A 137 -21.34 -50.71 -40.81
N LEU A 138 -22.20 -50.43 -41.79
CA LEU A 138 -22.41 -49.14 -42.44
C LEU A 138 -23.93 -48.82 -42.52
N ARG A 139 -24.26 -47.56 -42.42
CA ARG A 139 -25.64 -47.07 -42.60
C ARG A 139 -25.82 -46.54 -44.01
N VAL A 140 -26.74 -47.13 -44.73
CA VAL A 140 -27.06 -46.64 -46.10
C VAL A 140 -28.22 -45.69 -46.02
N ALA A 141 -28.06 -44.45 -46.51
CA ALA A 141 -29.16 -43.52 -46.70
C ALA A 141 -30.05 -44.03 -47.84
N GLY A 142 -31.26 -44.45 -47.55
CA GLY A 142 -32.25 -44.91 -48.55
C GLY A 142 -32.68 -43.79 -49.47
N VAL A 143 -32.63 -44.02 -50.73
CA VAL A 143 -33.28 -43.20 -51.77
C VAL A 143 -34.64 -43.89 -51.98
N ASP A 144 -35.66 -43.43 -51.28
CA ASP A 144 -37.05 -43.28 -51.68
C ASP A 144 -38.00 -43.39 -50.46
N ASN A 145 -39.01 -42.56 -50.51
CA ASN A 145 -40.20 -42.52 -49.66
C ASN A 145 -40.14 -41.74 -48.30
N GLY A 146 -39.52 -40.59 -48.25
CA GLY A 146 -39.95 -39.53 -47.31
C GLY A 146 -39.79 -39.77 -45.77
N ALA A 147 -39.50 -41.00 -45.37
CA ALA A 147 -39.17 -41.41 -44.01
C ALA A 147 -37.81 -42.07 -44.11
N GLY A 148 -36.77 -41.36 -43.66
CA GLY A 148 -35.37 -41.80 -43.74
C GLY A 148 -35.12 -43.14 -43.02
N MET A 149 -35.52 -44.25 -43.65
CA MET A 149 -35.11 -45.60 -43.23
C MET A 149 -33.65 -45.76 -43.55
N VAL A 150 -32.83 -45.78 -42.55
CA VAL A 150 -31.38 -46.11 -42.66
C VAL A 150 -31.26 -47.61 -42.54
N GLU A 151 -30.93 -48.27 -43.63
CA GLU A 151 -30.60 -49.69 -43.65
C GLU A 151 -29.16 -49.88 -43.24
N THR A 152 -28.89 -50.88 -42.37
CA THR A 152 -27.54 -51.21 -41.96
C THR A 152 -27.04 -52.34 -42.85
N ILE A 153 -25.92 -52.12 -43.54
CA ILE A 153 -25.25 -53.11 -44.43
C ILE A 153 -23.93 -53.56 -43.81
N ASP A 154 -23.66 -54.84 -43.95
CA ASP A 154 -22.39 -55.41 -43.56
C ASP A 154 -21.28 -54.95 -44.50
N ALA A 155 -20.33 -54.14 -43.96
CA ALA A 155 -19.19 -53.62 -44.71
C ALA A 155 -18.25 -54.71 -45.22
N SER A 156 -18.31 -55.92 -44.65
CA SER A 156 -17.49 -57.06 -45.08
C SER A 156 -17.86 -57.56 -46.48
N GLN A 157 -19.10 -57.34 -46.92
CA GLN A 157 -19.61 -57.73 -48.26
C GLN A 157 -19.24 -56.72 -49.36
N MET A 158 -18.82 -55.56 -49.02
CA MET A 158 -18.41 -54.53 -49.99
C MET A 158 -17.03 -54.84 -50.60
N MET A 159 -16.83 -54.46 -51.82
CA MET A 159 -15.58 -54.73 -52.53
C MET A 159 -15.02 -53.44 -53.14
N SER A 160 -13.69 -53.42 -53.31
CA SER A 160 -13.11 -52.42 -54.22
C SER A 160 -13.29 -52.84 -55.69
N PRO A 161 -13.20 -51.93 -56.67
CA PRO A 161 -13.33 -52.29 -58.07
C PRO A 161 -12.39 -53.44 -58.49
N ALA A 162 -11.16 -53.43 -57.98
CA ALA A 162 -10.17 -54.49 -58.26
C ALA A 162 -10.57 -55.85 -57.66
N MET A 163 -11.09 -55.86 -56.40
CA MET A 163 -11.55 -57.09 -55.75
C MET A 163 -12.81 -57.64 -56.44
N ALA A 164 -13.73 -56.75 -56.79
CA ALA A 164 -14.92 -57.10 -57.51
C ALA A 164 -14.61 -57.74 -58.89
N PHE A 165 -13.63 -57.19 -59.58
CA PHE A 165 -13.11 -57.75 -60.85
C PHE A 165 -12.53 -59.13 -60.62
N HIS A 166 -11.61 -59.31 -59.65
CA HIS A 166 -10.99 -60.58 -59.35
C HIS A 166 -12.00 -61.63 -58.94
N PHE A 167 -13.00 -61.28 -58.13
CA PHE A 167 -14.06 -62.16 -57.70
C PHE A 167 -14.87 -62.68 -58.93
N ILE A 168 -15.34 -61.77 -59.76
CA ILE A 168 -16.12 -62.18 -60.97
C ILE A 168 -15.27 -62.97 -61.96
N ASP A 169 -14.02 -62.58 -62.22
CA ASP A 169 -13.12 -63.29 -63.10
C ASP A 169 -12.75 -64.66 -62.58
N SER A 170 -12.55 -64.84 -61.27
CA SER A 170 -12.28 -66.15 -60.64
C SER A 170 -13.46 -67.09 -60.79
N VAL A 171 -14.68 -66.66 -60.40
CA VAL A 171 -15.89 -67.47 -60.48
C VAL A 171 -16.19 -67.84 -61.94
N TYR A 172 -16.06 -66.88 -62.85
CA TYR A 172 -16.23 -67.13 -64.31
C TYR A 172 -15.25 -68.20 -64.82
N SER A 173 -13.98 -68.07 -64.47
CA SER A 173 -12.89 -68.97 -64.86
C SER A 173 -13.02 -70.39 -64.34
N GLU A 174 -13.52 -70.53 -63.06
CA GLU A 174 -13.77 -71.80 -62.45
C GLU A 174 -14.98 -72.55 -63.04
N THR A 175 -16.00 -71.77 -63.46
CA THR A 175 -17.25 -72.32 -63.94
C THR A 175 -17.13 -72.75 -65.40
N PHE A 176 -16.35 -72.04 -66.26
CA PHE A 176 -16.16 -72.32 -67.66
C PHE A 176 -14.69 -72.70 -67.99
N THR A 177 -14.34 -73.95 -67.68
CA THR A 177 -12.99 -74.55 -67.82
C THR A 177 -12.59 -74.93 -69.25
N GLN A 178 -13.48 -74.84 -70.20
CA GLN A 178 -13.13 -75.13 -71.64
C GLN A 178 -12.24 -74.01 -72.21
N PRO A 179 -11.30 -74.36 -73.12
CA PRO A 179 -10.45 -73.39 -73.75
C PRO A 179 -11.29 -72.39 -74.60
N ALA A 180 -11.37 -71.15 -74.12
CA ALA A 180 -12.10 -70.08 -74.78
C ALA A 180 -11.37 -69.65 -76.06
N PRO A 181 -12.07 -69.23 -77.09
CA PRO A 181 -11.46 -68.65 -78.27
C PRO A 181 -10.47 -67.56 -77.94
N PRO A 182 -9.35 -67.44 -78.68
CA PRO A 182 -8.35 -66.41 -78.41
C PRO A 182 -8.96 -65.01 -78.39
N GLY A 183 -8.72 -64.25 -77.30
CA GLY A 183 -9.25 -62.87 -77.08
C GLY A 183 -10.62 -62.75 -76.40
N LYS A 184 -11.42 -63.81 -76.20
CA LYS A 184 -12.74 -63.74 -75.56
C LYS A 184 -12.66 -63.29 -74.14
N ARG A 185 -11.74 -63.88 -73.38
CA ARG A 185 -11.53 -63.52 -71.93
C ARG A 185 -11.08 -62.09 -71.77
N GLU A 186 -10.22 -61.62 -72.72
CA GLU A 186 -9.74 -60.24 -72.73
C GLU A 186 -10.88 -59.21 -72.94
N LYS A 187 -11.86 -59.58 -73.80
CA LYS A 187 -13.05 -58.75 -74.05
C LYS A 187 -13.96 -58.70 -72.85
N VAL A 188 -14.22 -59.81 -72.20
CA VAL A 188 -15.00 -59.86 -70.96
C VAL A 188 -14.31 -59.06 -69.81
N ALA A 189 -12.99 -59.23 -69.74
CA ALA A 189 -12.19 -58.46 -68.77
C ALA A 189 -12.26 -56.94 -69.00
N ARG A 190 -12.18 -56.51 -70.25
CA ARG A 190 -12.34 -55.08 -70.61
C ARG A 190 -13.75 -54.58 -70.35
N ALA A 191 -14.78 -55.39 -70.66
CA ALA A 191 -16.18 -55.00 -70.39
C ALA A 191 -16.41 -54.87 -68.84
N LEU A 192 -15.90 -55.79 -68.04
CA LEU A 192 -15.99 -55.72 -66.60
C LEU A 192 -15.24 -54.51 -66.06
N ASN A 193 -14.03 -54.23 -66.43
CA ASN A 193 -13.26 -53.06 -66.01
C ASN A 193 -13.93 -51.76 -66.37
N ALA A 194 -14.65 -51.70 -67.56
CA ALA A 194 -15.33 -50.50 -67.96
C ALA A 194 -16.60 -50.14 -67.10
N VAL A 195 -17.16 -51.13 -66.44
CA VAL A 195 -18.46 -50.98 -65.68
C VAL A 195 -18.30 -51.11 -64.18
N LEU A 196 -17.19 -51.71 -63.71
CA LEU A 196 -16.93 -51.82 -62.24
C LEU A 196 -16.41 -50.48 -61.68
N GLN A 197 -17.30 -49.52 -61.56
CA GLN A 197 -17.07 -48.26 -60.90
C GLN A 197 -17.69 -48.23 -59.50
N PRO A 198 -17.16 -47.42 -58.59
CA PRO A 198 -17.78 -47.25 -57.30
C PRO A 198 -19.25 -46.77 -57.39
N ASN A 199 -20.15 -47.50 -56.77
CA ASN A 199 -21.59 -47.15 -56.72
C ASN A 199 -22.04 -46.84 -55.29
N VAL A 200 -21.10 -46.83 -54.34
CA VAL A 200 -21.33 -46.43 -52.95
C VAL A 200 -20.31 -45.42 -52.58
N GLU A 201 -20.76 -44.24 -52.13
CA GLU A 201 -19.95 -43.12 -51.71
C GLU A 201 -20.25 -42.77 -50.23
N VAL A 202 -19.26 -42.26 -49.51
CA VAL A 202 -19.46 -41.76 -48.13
C VAL A 202 -20.21 -40.44 -48.23
N ASP A 203 -21.40 -40.37 -47.60
CA ASP A 203 -22.15 -39.12 -47.49
C ASP A 203 -21.53 -38.21 -46.43
N THR A 204 -20.57 -37.39 -46.83
CA THR A 204 -19.85 -36.48 -45.94
C THR A 204 -20.78 -35.44 -45.30
N ALA A 205 -21.83 -35.00 -46.03
CA ALA A 205 -22.76 -34.02 -45.50
C ALA A 205 -23.65 -34.59 -44.41
N ALA A 206 -24.21 -35.81 -44.65
CA ALA A 206 -25.04 -36.51 -43.63
C ALA A 206 -24.22 -36.89 -42.40
N ASN A 207 -22.97 -37.35 -42.60
CA ASN A 207 -22.06 -37.70 -41.51
C ASN A 207 -21.72 -36.48 -40.64
N THR A 208 -21.36 -35.36 -41.26
CA THR A 208 -21.06 -34.12 -40.56
C THR A 208 -22.27 -33.60 -39.79
N LYS A 209 -23.46 -33.64 -40.40
CA LYS A 209 -24.73 -33.24 -39.73
C LYS A 209 -25.06 -34.13 -38.56
N PHE A 210 -24.91 -35.43 -38.70
CA PHE A 210 -25.21 -36.39 -37.65
C PHE A 210 -24.21 -36.21 -36.44
N LEU A 211 -22.92 -36.14 -36.72
CA LEU A 211 -21.91 -35.91 -35.69
C LEU A 211 -22.13 -34.56 -34.98
N ALA A 212 -22.44 -33.51 -35.73
CA ALA A 212 -22.75 -32.21 -35.16
C ALA A 212 -23.98 -32.28 -34.21
N GLN A 213 -24.98 -33.06 -34.58
CA GLN A 213 -26.19 -33.26 -33.76
C GLN A 213 -25.86 -34.03 -32.45
N GLU A 214 -25.06 -35.10 -32.55
CA GLU A 214 -24.59 -35.85 -31.37
C GLU A 214 -23.71 -34.98 -30.46
N TYR A 215 -22.81 -34.17 -31.00
CA TYR A 215 -21.98 -33.24 -30.23
C TYR A 215 -22.82 -32.12 -29.56
N LEU A 216 -23.88 -31.66 -30.20
CA LEU A 216 -24.83 -30.73 -29.58
C LEU A 216 -25.54 -31.35 -28.37
N MET A 217 -25.91 -32.63 -28.44
CA MET A 217 -26.52 -33.35 -27.34
C MET A 217 -25.58 -33.52 -26.12
N ILE A 218 -24.27 -33.74 -26.39
CA ILE A 218 -23.28 -33.81 -25.29
C ILE A 218 -23.15 -32.47 -24.59
N ASN A 219 -23.16 -31.37 -25.37
CA ASN A 219 -23.04 -30.01 -24.86
C ASN A 219 -24.36 -29.46 -24.31
N ALA A 220 -25.45 -30.19 -24.41
CA ALA A 220 -26.72 -29.78 -23.84
C ALA A 220 -26.66 -29.71 -22.30
N ALA A 221 -27.35 -28.74 -21.72
CA ALA A 221 -27.42 -28.60 -20.28
C ALA A 221 -28.05 -29.84 -19.61
N LEU A 222 -27.44 -30.32 -18.54
CA LEU A 222 -27.96 -31.43 -17.70
C LEU A 222 -29.16 -30.98 -16.87
N GLY A 223 -29.26 -29.70 -16.59
CA GLY A 223 -30.26 -29.08 -15.77
C GLY A 223 -30.02 -27.58 -15.66
N VAL A 224 -30.72 -26.95 -14.74
CA VAL A 224 -30.62 -25.51 -14.48
C VAL A 224 -30.46 -25.29 -12.97
N ILE A 225 -29.45 -24.54 -12.58
CA ILE A 225 -29.36 -23.97 -11.23
C ILE A 225 -30.19 -22.70 -11.23
N LYS A 226 -31.22 -22.66 -10.39
CA LYS A 226 -32.11 -21.51 -10.27
C LYS A 226 -31.48 -20.38 -9.47
N ALA A 227 -31.88 -19.14 -9.76
CA ALA A 227 -31.51 -17.98 -8.94
C ALA A 227 -31.83 -18.26 -7.46
N GLY A 228 -30.91 -17.95 -6.56
CA GLY A 228 -30.95 -18.25 -5.13
C GLY A 228 -30.49 -19.67 -4.73
N GLN A 229 -30.29 -20.59 -5.68
CA GLN A 229 -29.74 -21.91 -5.37
C GLN A 229 -28.24 -21.86 -5.12
N ARG A 230 -27.79 -22.74 -4.24
CA ARG A 230 -26.38 -22.91 -3.89
C ARG A 230 -25.59 -23.45 -5.08
N ILE A 231 -24.44 -22.82 -5.36
CA ILE A 231 -23.42 -23.32 -6.30
C ILE A 231 -22.35 -24.10 -5.55
N VAL A 232 -21.80 -23.49 -4.50
CA VAL A 232 -20.74 -24.09 -3.66
C VAL A 232 -20.77 -23.44 -2.27
N ASP A 233 -20.44 -24.24 -1.24
CA ASP A 233 -20.35 -23.75 0.13
C ASP A 233 -18.91 -23.74 0.66
N ARG A 234 -18.68 -23.00 1.72
CA ARG A 234 -17.36 -22.87 2.36
C ARG A 234 -16.84 -24.22 2.85
N GLY A 235 -15.62 -24.55 2.44
CA GLY A 235 -14.98 -25.85 2.77
C GLY A 235 -15.34 -26.99 1.83
N GLU A 236 -16.30 -26.82 0.93
CA GLU A 236 -16.66 -27.82 -0.08
C GLU A 236 -15.52 -27.94 -1.11
N ILE A 237 -15.15 -29.16 -1.49
CA ILE A 237 -14.10 -29.40 -2.48
C ILE A 237 -14.61 -29.01 -3.87
N VAL A 238 -13.84 -28.21 -4.58
CA VAL A 238 -14.14 -27.82 -5.96
C VAL A 238 -13.91 -29.01 -6.88
N THR A 239 -14.92 -29.87 -6.99
CA THR A 239 -14.94 -30.99 -7.94
C THR A 239 -14.94 -30.50 -9.38
N PRO A 240 -14.63 -31.35 -10.40
CA PRO A 240 -14.71 -30.96 -11.82
C PRO A 240 -16.08 -30.37 -12.21
N GLN A 241 -17.17 -30.88 -11.66
CA GLN A 241 -18.51 -30.36 -11.92
C GLN A 241 -18.71 -28.99 -11.26
N VAL A 242 -18.30 -28.82 -10.01
CA VAL A 242 -18.35 -27.52 -9.29
C VAL A 242 -17.50 -26.49 -10.01
N PHE A 243 -16.30 -26.89 -10.48
CA PHE A 243 -15.42 -26.03 -11.26
C PHE A 243 -16.07 -25.54 -12.56
N THR A 244 -16.73 -26.46 -13.29
CA THR A 244 -17.47 -26.12 -14.51
C THR A 244 -18.64 -25.18 -14.21
N ASN A 245 -19.40 -25.45 -13.14
CA ASN A 245 -20.50 -24.58 -12.71
C ASN A 245 -20.00 -23.19 -12.32
N LEU A 246 -18.86 -23.08 -11.59
CA LEU A 246 -18.25 -21.81 -11.24
C LEU A 246 -17.80 -21.03 -12.48
N ASN A 247 -17.13 -21.69 -13.43
CA ASN A 247 -16.70 -21.06 -14.67
C ASN A 247 -17.90 -20.58 -15.51
N THR A 248 -18.95 -21.39 -15.58
CA THR A 248 -20.20 -21.03 -16.28
C THR A 248 -20.83 -19.83 -15.62
N TYR A 249 -20.93 -19.83 -14.28
CA TYR A 249 -21.45 -18.70 -13.50
C TYR A 249 -20.68 -17.43 -13.76
N MET A 250 -19.32 -17.47 -13.66
CA MET A 250 -18.47 -16.31 -13.90
C MET A 250 -18.63 -15.76 -15.32
N THR A 251 -18.60 -16.66 -16.32
CA THR A 251 -18.76 -16.24 -17.72
C THR A 251 -20.13 -15.59 -17.97
N MET A 252 -21.18 -16.14 -17.38
CA MET A 252 -22.52 -15.56 -17.51
C MET A 252 -22.67 -14.28 -16.71
N LEU A 253 -22.06 -14.19 -15.54
CA LEU A 253 -22.02 -12.98 -14.72
C LEU A 253 -21.37 -11.83 -15.50
N ASP A 254 -20.21 -12.07 -16.12
CA ASP A 254 -19.51 -11.08 -16.94
C ASP A 254 -20.35 -10.65 -18.15
N LYS A 255 -21.01 -11.62 -18.80
CA LYS A 255 -21.88 -11.34 -19.95
C LYS A 255 -23.14 -10.54 -19.57
N ASN A 256 -23.78 -10.87 -18.47
CA ASN A 256 -24.95 -10.15 -17.98
C ASN A 256 -24.59 -8.74 -17.53
N ARG A 257 -23.45 -8.58 -16.83
CA ARG A 257 -22.94 -7.26 -16.41
C ARG A 257 -22.60 -6.36 -17.60
N SER A 258 -22.03 -6.91 -18.66
CA SER A 258 -21.73 -6.15 -19.88
C SER A 258 -22.97 -5.72 -20.68
N GLN A 259 -24.11 -6.36 -20.48
CA GLN A 259 -25.39 -6.03 -21.14
C GLN A 259 -26.27 -5.07 -20.33
N GLU A 260 -26.13 -5.00 -19.01
CA GLU A 260 -26.90 -4.08 -18.17
C GLU A 260 -26.13 -2.78 -17.92
N LYS A 261 -26.86 -1.64 -17.88
CA LYS A 261 -26.38 -0.31 -17.44
C LYS A 261 -25.92 -0.29 -15.97
N SER A 262 -25.67 -1.45 -15.38
CA SER A 262 -25.34 -1.67 -13.97
C SER A 262 -24.01 -1.01 -13.57
N ASP A 263 -23.05 -0.90 -14.48
CA ASP A 263 -21.75 -0.29 -14.20
C ASP A 263 -21.85 1.17 -13.75
N SER A 264 -22.83 1.91 -14.27
CA SER A 264 -23.02 3.30 -13.90
C SER A 264 -23.45 3.47 -12.44
N TYR A 265 -24.32 2.61 -11.92
CA TYR A 265 -24.75 2.68 -10.51
C TYR A 265 -23.64 2.24 -9.56
N PHE A 266 -22.86 1.24 -9.94
CA PHE A 266 -21.69 0.80 -9.17
C PHE A 266 -20.63 1.92 -9.06
N LEU A 267 -20.30 2.56 -10.19
CA LEU A 267 -19.39 3.72 -10.21
C LEU A 267 -19.92 4.88 -9.36
N VAL A 268 -21.21 5.19 -9.44
CA VAL A 268 -21.83 6.22 -8.58
C VAL A 268 -21.71 5.84 -7.11
N GLY A 269 -21.93 4.57 -6.76
CA GLY A 269 -21.78 4.06 -5.40
C GLY A 269 -20.33 4.22 -4.89
N GLN A 270 -19.33 3.86 -5.69
CA GLN A 270 -17.92 4.05 -5.35
C GLN A 270 -17.57 5.53 -5.15
N VAL A 271 -18.01 6.41 -6.06
CA VAL A 271 -17.77 7.87 -5.92
C VAL A 271 -18.39 8.40 -4.64
N LEU A 272 -19.65 8.06 -4.35
CA LEU A 272 -20.34 8.50 -3.13
C LEU A 272 -19.62 7.99 -1.87
N TYR A 273 -19.17 6.75 -1.86
CA TYR A 273 -18.43 6.16 -0.75
C TYR A 273 -17.11 6.92 -0.49
N ILE A 274 -16.29 7.14 -1.52
CA ILE A 274 -15.02 7.86 -1.41
C ILE A 274 -15.26 9.30 -0.94
N LEU A 275 -16.24 9.99 -1.53
CA LEU A 275 -16.61 11.35 -1.14
C LEU A 275 -17.10 11.41 0.32
N MET A 276 -17.86 10.42 0.78
CA MET A 276 -18.32 10.34 2.16
C MET A 276 -17.13 10.20 3.13
N CYS A 277 -16.16 9.34 2.84
CA CYS A 277 -14.96 9.16 3.64
C CYS A 277 -14.12 10.46 3.72
N PHE A 278 -13.85 11.09 2.58
CA PHE A 278 -13.10 12.34 2.55
C PHE A 278 -13.89 13.53 3.13
N SER A 279 -15.21 13.56 2.97
CA SER A 279 -16.06 14.57 3.63
C SER A 279 -16.02 14.44 5.14
N GLY A 280 -16.03 13.22 5.66
CA GLY A 280 -15.83 12.95 7.09
C GLY A 280 -14.50 13.51 7.60
N LEU A 281 -13.39 13.26 6.87
CA LEU A 281 -12.09 13.82 7.21
C LEU A 281 -12.08 15.36 7.13
N TYR A 282 -12.69 15.94 6.10
CA TYR A 282 -12.78 17.38 5.92
C TYR A 282 -13.54 18.06 7.06
N LEU A 283 -14.69 17.50 7.46
CA LEU A 283 -15.50 17.98 8.58
C LEU A 283 -14.75 17.81 9.92
N PHE A 284 -14.14 16.66 10.15
CA PHE A 284 -13.32 16.42 11.34
C PHE A 284 -12.22 17.48 11.49
N LEU A 285 -11.44 17.73 10.43
CA LEU A 285 -10.37 18.71 10.45
C LEU A 285 -10.93 20.13 10.61
N GLY A 286 -12.02 20.45 9.95
CA GLY A 286 -12.64 21.78 10.03
C GLY A 286 -13.19 22.14 11.40
N ILE A 287 -13.82 21.18 12.07
CA ILE A 287 -14.46 21.36 13.38
C ILE A 287 -13.45 21.22 14.52
N PHE A 288 -12.67 20.15 14.52
CA PHE A 288 -11.82 19.80 15.65
C PHE A 288 -10.36 20.24 15.52
N ARG A 289 -9.90 20.55 14.31
CA ARG A 289 -8.50 20.89 14.02
C ARG A 289 -8.34 22.12 13.10
N PRO A 290 -8.92 23.27 13.45
CA PRO A 290 -8.94 24.46 12.59
C PRO A 290 -7.53 24.95 12.22
N VAL A 291 -6.53 24.76 13.08
CA VAL A 291 -5.14 25.15 12.81
C VAL A 291 -4.56 24.31 11.65
N PHE A 292 -4.81 23.01 11.63
CA PHE A 292 -4.36 22.14 10.53
C PHE A 292 -5.20 22.35 9.28
N PHE A 293 -6.51 22.48 9.43
CA PHE A 293 -7.44 22.75 8.35
C PHE A 293 -7.11 24.03 7.58
N ASN A 294 -6.73 25.10 8.28
CA ASN A 294 -6.40 26.38 7.65
C ASN A 294 -5.03 26.39 6.95
N SER A 295 -4.16 25.43 7.24
CA SER A 295 -2.90 25.25 6.53
C SER A 295 -3.08 24.39 5.29
N VAL A 296 -3.08 25.03 4.11
CA VAL A 296 -3.18 24.32 2.82
C VAL A 296 -2.10 23.24 2.70
N LYS A 297 -0.87 23.57 3.11
CA LYS A 297 0.28 22.65 3.06
C LYS A 297 0.04 21.37 3.87
N LYS A 298 -0.51 21.49 5.10
CA LYS A 298 -0.83 20.34 5.96
C LYS A 298 -1.97 19.50 5.39
N MET A 299 -2.99 20.17 4.84
CA MET A 299 -4.11 19.48 4.20
C MET A 299 -3.67 18.74 2.94
N THR A 300 -2.83 19.33 2.10
CA THR A 300 -2.27 18.71 0.90
C THR A 300 -1.47 17.45 1.26
N PHE A 301 -0.63 17.54 2.30
CA PHE A 301 0.11 16.39 2.78
C PHE A 301 -0.82 15.23 3.16
N LEU A 302 -1.82 15.48 4.02
CA LEU A 302 -2.76 14.45 4.47
C LEU A 302 -3.48 13.80 3.29
N MET A 303 -3.99 14.60 2.35
CA MET A 303 -4.70 14.09 1.17
C MET A 303 -3.80 13.23 0.29
N ILE A 304 -2.60 13.70 -0.03
CA ILE A 304 -1.63 12.93 -0.85
C ILE A 304 -1.22 11.66 -0.13
N PHE A 305 -0.95 11.73 1.17
CA PHE A 305 -0.48 10.60 1.97
C PHE A 305 -1.52 9.49 2.07
N ILE A 306 -2.77 9.83 2.42
CA ILE A 306 -3.89 8.88 2.46
C ILE A 306 -4.12 8.27 1.06
N THR A 307 -4.20 9.11 0.04
CA THR A 307 -4.42 8.66 -1.34
C THR A 307 -3.32 7.71 -1.82
N ALA A 308 -2.05 8.01 -1.51
CA ALA A 308 -0.92 7.14 -1.86
C ALA A 308 -1.01 5.75 -1.21
N PHE A 309 -1.41 5.66 0.06
CA PHE A 309 -1.63 4.38 0.74
C PHE A 309 -2.80 3.59 0.14
N VAL A 310 -3.90 4.26 -0.21
CA VAL A 310 -5.04 3.62 -0.87
C VAL A 310 -4.64 3.09 -2.24
N ILE A 311 -3.94 3.89 -3.05
CA ILE A 311 -3.43 3.45 -4.36
C ILE A 311 -2.49 2.26 -4.21
N PHE A 312 -1.55 2.34 -3.25
CA PHE A 312 -0.63 1.25 -2.98
C PHE A 312 -1.36 -0.03 -2.59
N SER A 313 -2.45 0.08 -1.79
CA SER A 313 -3.27 -1.08 -1.43
C SER A 313 -4.00 -1.71 -2.62
N VAL A 314 -4.53 -0.88 -3.55
CA VAL A 314 -5.15 -1.35 -4.79
C VAL A 314 -4.13 -2.08 -5.66
N LEU A 315 -2.94 -1.51 -5.87
CA LEU A 315 -1.87 -2.14 -6.65
C LEU A 315 -1.40 -3.46 -6.01
N MET A 316 -1.22 -3.49 -4.70
CA MET A 316 -0.83 -4.72 -4.00
C MET A 316 -1.90 -5.80 -4.08
N PHE A 317 -3.18 -5.43 -4.04
CA PHE A 317 -4.30 -6.34 -4.25
C PHE A 317 -4.31 -6.92 -5.66
N GLU A 318 -4.07 -6.10 -6.68
CA GLU A 318 -4.08 -6.49 -8.10
C GLU A 318 -2.97 -7.48 -8.44
N TYR A 319 -1.73 -7.19 -7.99
CA TYR A 319 -0.55 -7.95 -8.42
C TYR A 319 -0.16 -9.10 -7.50
N PHE A 320 -0.65 -9.15 -6.26
CA PHE A 320 -0.22 -10.16 -5.29
C PHE A 320 -1.40 -10.84 -4.61
N ARG A 321 -1.39 -12.17 -4.56
CA ARG A 321 -2.35 -12.95 -3.77
C ARG A 321 -2.26 -12.53 -2.29
N ASN A 322 -3.37 -12.14 -1.69
CA ASN A 322 -3.44 -11.55 -0.34
C ASN A 322 -2.62 -10.26 -0.21
N GLY A 323 -2.36 -9.54 -1.33
CA GLY A 323 -1.46 -8.40 -1.40
C GLY A 323 -1.81 -7.27 -0.46
N ILE A 324 -3.09 -7.05 -0.19
CA ILE A 324 -3.56 -6.00 0.71
C ILE A 324 -2.98 -6.11 2.14
N TYR A 325 -2.67 -7.34 2.60
CA TYR A 325 -2.08 -7.59 3.93
C TYR A 325 -0.58 -7.29 3.99
N TYR A 326 0.09 -7.02 2.85
CA TYR A 326 1.49 -6.58 2.81
C TYR A 326 1.65 -5.06 2.91
N VAL A 327 0.54 -4.32 2.88
CA VAL A 327 0.56 -2.86 3.00
C VAL A 327 0.68 -2.45 4.48
N PRO A 328 1.71 -1.69 4.88
CA PRO A 328 1.94 -1.35 6.28
C PRO A 328 1.03 -0.20 6.75
N PHE A 329 -0.28 -0.45 6.88
CA PHE A 329 -1.23 0.59 7.32
C PHE A 329 -0.90 1.17 8.71
N ALA A 330 -0.26 0.39 9.58
CA ALA A 330 0.23 0.86 10.86
C ALA A 330 1.25 2.02 10.73
N ALA A 331 1.90 2.19 9.58
CA ALA A 331 2.77 3.32 9.31
C ALA A 331 1.99 4.64 9.17
N VAL A 332 0.72 4.59 8.75
CA VAL A 332 -0.11 5.78 8.54
C VAL A 332 -0.23 6.61 9.84
N PRO A 333 -0.74 6.07 10.94
CA PRO A 333 -0.85 6.84 12.16
C PRO A 333 0.51 7.21 12.75
N VAL A 334 1.55 6.38 12.57
CA VAL A 334 2.91 6.68 13.06
C VAL A 334 3.48 7.90 12.37
N VAL A 335 3.42 7.98 11.03
CA VAL A 335 3.93 9.15 10.28
C VAL A 335 3.12 10.40 10.61
N ILE A 336 1.78 10.29 10.66
CA ILE A 336 0.93 11.43 10.94
C ILE A 336 1.16 11.94 12.37
N LEU A 337 1.36 11.06 13.36
CA LEU A 337 1.63 11.43 14.74
C LEU A 337 2.91 12.29 14.91
N VAL A 338 3.90 12.07 14.06
CA VAL A 338 5.16 12.84 14.09
C VAL A 338 4.94 14.32 13.75
N PHE A 339 4.01 14.64 12.87
CA PHE A 339 3.77 16.01 12.37
C PHE A 339 2.47 16.63 12.88
N PHE A 340 1.57 15.80 13.44
CA PHE A 340 0.25 16.20 13.89
C PHE A 340 -0.02 15.64 15.30
N ASP A 341 -1.27 15.59 15.68
CA ASP A 341 -1.70 15.04 16.97
C ASP A 341 -2.29 13.62 16.82
N SER A 342 -2.40 12.92 17.95
CA SER A 342 -2.90 11.53 18.00
C SER A 342 -4.32 11.39 17.46
N ARG A 343 -5.20 12.39 17.66
CA ARG A 343 -6.58 12.34 17.17
C ARG A 343 -6.63 12.40 15.65
N THR A 344 -5.80 13.28 15.05
CA THR A 344 -5.67 13.38 13.59
C THR A 344 -5.07 12.08 13.03
N ALA A 345 -4.07 11.49 13.68
CA ALA A 345 -3.44 10.25 13.26
C ALA A 345 -4.43 9.08 13.24
N ILE A 346 -5.21 8.90 14.31
CA ILE A 346 -6.20 7.81 14.40
C ILE A 346 -7.34 8.02 13.38
N PHE A 347 -7.84 9.25 13.26
CA PHE A 347 -8.92 9.51 12.29
C PHE A 347 -8.47 9.30 10.83
N SER A 348 -7.24 9.70 10.50
CA SER A 348 -6.65 9.45 9.19
C SER A 348 -6.42 7.96 8.92
N LEU A 349 -6.02 7.18 9.93
CA LEU A 349 -5.94 5.72 9.83
C LEU A 349 -7.32 5.13 9.47
N LEU A 350 -8.36 5.51 10.23
CA LEU A 350 -9.73 5.02 9.97
C LEU A 350 -10.16 5.31 8.53
N VAL A 351 -9.98 6.55 8.06
CA VAL A 351 -10.34 6.94 6.69
C VAL A 351 -9.53 6.14 5.66
N THR A 352 -8.22 5.97 5.88
CA THR A 352 -7.35 5.21 4.95
C THR A 352 -7.77 3.75 4.86
N VAL A 353 -8.01 3.11 6.01
CA VAL A 353 -8.44 1.71 6.08
C VAL A 353 -9.83 1.52 5.50
N MET A 354 -10.77 2.43 5.76
CA MET A 354 -12.10 2.40 5.16
C MET A 354 -12.02 2.48 3.63
N LEU A 355 -11.26 3.45 3.09
CA LEU A 355 -11.07 3.57 1.65
C LEU A 355 -10.43 2.33 1.02
N ALA A 356 -9.43 1.73 1.67
CA ALA A 356 -8.77 0.52 1.19
C ALA A 356 -9.64 -0.73 1.32
N ALA A 357 -10.59 -0.76 2.27
CA ALA A 357 -11.47 -1.90 2.51
C ALA A 357 -12.39 -2.24 1.32
N VAL A 358 -12.59 -1.29 0.39
CA VAL A 358 -13.40 -1.50 -0.84
C VAL A 358 -12.85 -2.64 -1.69
N VAL A 359 -11.53 -2.82 -1.71
CA VAL A 359 -10.88 -3.89 -2.48
C VAL A 359 -10.60 -5.16 -1.66
N ALA A 360 -10.88 -5.15 -0.37
CA ALA A 360 -10.61 -6.30 0.50
C ALA A 360 -11.65 -7.40 0.29
N VAL A 361 -11.20 -8.66 0.14
CA VAL A 361 -12.08 -9.83 0.02
C VAL A 361 -12.94 -10.02 1.27
N TYR A 362 -12.38 -9.75 2.44
CA TYR A 362 -13.06 -9.78 3.74
C TYR A 362 -12.97 -8.41 4.41
N PRO A 363 -13.83 -7.43 4.04
CA PRO A 363 -13.73 -6.06 4.52
C PRO A 363 -13.75 -5.93 6.05
N PHE A 364 -14.64 -6.66 6.73
CA PHE A 364 -14.71 -6.63 8.19
C PHE A 364 -13.42 -7.13 8.85
N GLN A 365 -12.90 -8.27 8.39
CA GLN A 365 -11.65 -8.82 8.89
C GLN A 365 -10.49 -7.86 8.66
N PHE A 366 -10.40 -7.30 7.47
CA PHE A 366 -9.37 -6.33 7.10
C PHE A 366 -9.44 -5.09 7.99
N ILE A 367 -10.62 -4.46 8.14
CA ILE A 367 -10.78 -3.27 8.99
C ILE A 367 -10.40 -3.58 10.43
N PHE A 368 -10.84 -4.72 10.97
CA PHE A 368 -10.53 -5.11 12.35
C PHE A 368 -9.02 -5.26 12.57
N LEU A 369 -8.31 -5.94 11.66
CA LEU A 369 -6.86 -6.13 11.73
C LEU A 369 -6.11 -4.80 11.64
N GLU A 370 -6.39 -4.00 10.62
CA GLU A 370 -5.64 -2.78 10.34
C GLU A 370 -5.91 -1.67 11.36
N VAL A 371 -7.15 -1.52 11.81
CA VAL A 371 -7.48 -0.55 12.85
C VAL A 371 -6.86 -0.94 14.18
N THR A 372 -6.97 -2.21 14.60
CA THR A 372 -6.40 -2.68 15.86
C THR A 372 -4.88 -2.52 15.89
N ALA A 373 -4.20 -2.97 14.85
CA ALA A 373 -2.74 -2.86 14.74
C ALA A 373 -2.27 -1.41 14.61
N GLY A 374 -2.95 -0.60 13.81
CA GLY A 374 -2.61 0.81 13.62
C GLY A 374 -2.85 1.65 14.88
N MET A 375 -3.91 1.40 15.64
CA MET A 375 -4.14 2.04 16.93
C MET A 375 -3.06 1.64 17.94
N THR A 376 -2.70 0.36 17.99
CA THR A 376 -1.61 -0.13 18.86
C THR A 376 -0.29 0.54 18.49
N ALA A 377 0.04 0.67 17.20
CA ALA A 377 1.22 1.40 16.75
C ALA A 377 1.20 2.86 17.22
N ALA A 378 0.06 3.56 17.07
CA ALA A 378 -0.08 4.94 17.50
C ALA A 378 0.06 5.10 19.03
N PHE A 379 -0.48 4.19 19.82
CA PHE A 379 -0.41 4.25 21.29
C PHE A 379 0.95 3.82 21.84
N SER A 380 1.69 2.97 21.12
CA SER A 380 3.04 2.57 21.52
C SER A 380 4.07 3.70 21.37
N ILE A 381 3.75 4.74 20.59
CA ILE A 381 4.59 5.92 20.37
C ILE A 381 3.90 7.15 20.96
N HIS A 382 4.28 7.51 22.18
CA HIS A 382 3.75 8.74 22.80
C HIS A 382 4.40 9.99 22.19
N GLN A 383 5.72 9.97 22.03
CA GLN A 383 6.53 10.96 21.28
C GLN A 383 7.72 10.24 20.65
N LEU A 384 7.85 10.34 19.35
CA LEU A 384 8.99 9.76 18.64
C LEU A 384 10.21 10.65 18.86
N SER A 385 11.07 10.27 19.81
CA SER A 385 12.30 10.96 20.14
C SER A 385 13.55 10.16 19.78
N GLN A 386 13.43 8.84 19.66
CA GLN A 386 14.53 7.93 19.35
C GLN A 386 14.15 6.93 18.28
N ARG A 387 15.08 6.60 17.38
CA ARG A 387 14.87 5.61 16.30
C ARG A 387 14.56 4.21 16.85
N SER A 388 15.11 3.85 18.01
CA SER A 388 14.87 2.56 18.66
C SER A 388 13.40 2.32 19.06
N GLN A 389 12.64 3.39 19.27
CA GLN A 389 11.21 3.29 19.56
C GLN A 389 10.42 2.67 18.40
N LEU A 390 10.83 2.91 17.14
CA LEU A 390 10.18 2.31 15.98
C LEU A 390 10.33 0.79 15.95
N LEU A 391 11.50 0.26 16.33
CA LEU A 391 11.71 -1.19 16.38
C LEU A 391 10.82 -1.84 17.45
N ARG A 392 10.72 -1.23 18.64
CA ARG A 392 9.80 -1.68 19.69
C ARG A 392 8.34 -1.64 19.21
N THR A 393 7.93 -0.56 18.58
CA THR A 393 6.59 -0.40 18.03
C THR A 393 6.30 -1.45 16.96
N ALA A 394 7.25 -1.72 16.08
CA ALA A 394 7.14 -2.74 15.03
C ALA A 394 6.88 -4.13 15.64
N LEU A 395 7.62 -4.50 16.69
CA LEU A 395 7.43 -5.77 17.38
C LEU A 395 6.05 -5.86 18.05
N ILE A 396 5.64 -4.83 18.78
CA ILE A 396 4.33 -4.78 19.45
C ILE A 396 3.21 -4.87 18.40
N THR A 397 3.32 -4.14 17.29
CA THR A 397 2.35 -4.14 16.21
C THR A 397 2.26 -5.52 15.52
N PHE A 398 3.40 -6.17 15.28
CA PHE A 398 3.44 -7.54 14.74
C PHE A 398 2.71 -8.54 15.65
N VAL A 399 2.97 -8.50 16.96
CA VAL A 399 2.28 -9.36 17.95
C VAL A 399 0.78 -9.06 17.94
N THR A 400 0.38 -7.79 17.85
CA THR A 400 -1.03 -7.39 17.76
C THR A 400 -1.69 -7.93 16.51
N TYR A 401 -1.06 -7.86 15.33
CA TYR A 401 -1.57 -8.46 14.10
C TYR A 401 -1.79 -9.96 14.27
N CYS A 402 -0.81 -10.67 14.80
CA CYS A 402 -0.90 -12.12 15.03
C CYS A 402 -2.07 -12.47 15.97
N LEU A 403 -2.21 -11.73 17.08
CA LEU A 403 -3.27 -11.95 18.05
C LEU A 403 -4.65 -11.62 17.47
N ALA A 404 -4.78 -10.50 16.77
CA ALA A 404 -6.03 -10.09 16.11
C ALA A 404 -6.44 -11.10 15.02
N TYR A 405 -5.48 -11.57 14.20
CA TYR A 405 -5.73 -12.59 13.18
C TYR A 405 -6.17 -13.92 13.80
N PHE A 406 -5.48 -14.35 14.86
CA PHE A 406 -5.86 -15.53 15.62
C PHE A 406 -7.29 -15.41 16.17
N THR A 407 -7.61 -14.27 16.77
CA THR A 407 -8.94 -14.00 17.32
C THR A 407 -10.04 -14.06 16.24
N ILE A 408 -9.83 -13.40 15.10
CA ILE A 408 -10.83 -13.39 14.03
C ILE A 408 -11.03 -14.79 13.44
N ARG A 409 -9.95 -15.59 13.33
CA ARG A 409 -10.04 -16.99 12.85
C ARG A 409 -10.82 -17.87 13.80
N LEU A 410 -10.62 -17.72 15.10
CA LEU A 410 -11.43 -18.43 16.08
C LEU A 410 -12.92 -18.05 16.02
N LEU A 411 -13.21 -16.76 15.82
CA LEU A 411 -14.59 -16.26 15.72
C LEU A 411 -15.29 -16.73 14.44
N THR A 412 -14.56 -16.82 13.31
CA THR A 412 -15.16 -17.14 12.01
C THR A 412 -15.18 -18.63 11.71
N ASP A 413 -14.12 -19.36 12.05
CA ASP A 413 -13.91 -20.74 11.61
C ASP A 413 -14.13 -21.74 12.75
N GLY A 414 -14.15 -21.27 14.00
CA GLY A 414 -14.30 -22.15 15.18
C GLY A 414 -13.14 -23.13 15.40
N ASN A 415 -12.16 -23.15 14.50
CA ASN A 415 -10.98 -24.01 14.58
C ASN A 415 -9.77 -23.35 13.90
N LEU A 416 -8.58 -23.91 14.12
CA LEU A 416 -7.31 -23.41 13.57
C LEU A 416 -6.83 -24.20 12.34
N GLY A 417 -7.61 -25.15 11.83
CA GLY A 417 -7.21 -26.05 10.74
C GLY A 417 -6.93 -25.34 9.40
N GLN A 418 -7.50 -24.15 9.20
CA GLN A 418 -7.32 -23.35 7.97
C GLN A 418 -6.45 -22.11 8.19
N PHE A 419 -5.48 -22.19 9.10
CA PHE A 419 -4.61 -21.07 9.42
C PHE A 419 -3.62 -20.78 8.28
N GLU A 420 -3.68 -19.57 7.69
CA GLU A 420 -2.81 -19.20 6.57
C GLU A 420 -1.50 -18.58 7.05
N TRP A 421 -0.43 -19.34 7.15
CA TRP A 421 0.90 -18.86 7.54
C TRP A 421 1.46 -17.74 6.66
N ARG A 422 1.00 -17.67 5.39
CA ARG A 422 1.38 -16.60 4.46
C ARG A 422 0.93 -15.22 4.95
N VAL A 423 -0.22 -15.13 5.61
CA VAL A 423 -0.73 -13.89 6.20
C VAL A 423 0.16 -13.43 7.37
N ILE A 424 0.63 -14.38 8.19
CA ILE A 424 1.61 -14.07 9.24
C ILE A 424 2.93 -13.58 8.64
N GLY A 425 3.35 -14.17 7.52
CA GLY A 425 4.50 -13.67 6.75
C GLY A 425 4.32 -12.21 6.28
N ALA A 426 3.11 -11.86 5.82
CA ALA A 426 2.80 -10.47 5.45
C ALA A 426 2.90 -9.52 6.66
N PHE A 427 2.40 -9.94 7.83
CA PHE A 427 2.52 -9.14 9.05
C PHE A 427 3.99 -8.97 9.50
N ALA A 428 4.83 -9.99 9.31
CA ALA A 428 6.26 -9.86 9.57
C ALA A 428 6.93 -8.84 8.63
N VAL A 429 6.56 -8.86 7.34
CA VAL A 429 7.01 -7.84 6.38
C VAL A 429 6.55 -6.45 6.80
N ASN A 430 5.28 -6.28 7.23
CA ASN A 430 4.78 -5.00 7.74
C ASN A 430 5.56 -4.52 8.98
N GLY A 431 5.93 -5.43 9.88
CA GLY A 431 6.79 -5.11 11.03
C GLY A 431 8.17 -4.59 10.59
N VAL A 432 8.79 -5.23 9.60
CA VAL A 432 10.06 -4.77 9.02
C VAL A 432 9.88 -3.39 8.36
N LEU A 433 8.86 -3.21 7.52
CA LEU A 433 8.57 -1.92 6.88
C LEU A 433 8.29 -0.81 7.89
N LEU A 434 7.58 -1.12 8.98
CA LEU A 434 7.32 -0.17 10.06
C LEU A 434 8.61 0.26 10.77
N SER A 435 9.61 -0.62 10.90
CA SER A 435 10.93 -0.28 11.44
C SER A 435 11.67 0.76 10.57
N PHE A 436 11.40 0.75 9.26
CA PHE A 436 11.99 1.69 8.29
C PHE A 436 11.16 2.95 8.05
N VAL A 437 10.05 3.15 8.76
CA VAL A 437 9.17 4.34 8.63
C VAL A 437 9.95 5.65 8.84
N TYR A 438 11.07 5.61 9.54
CA TYR A 438 11.94 6.77 9.69
C TYR A 438 12.39 7.36 8.34
N ILE A 439 12.66 6.52 7.34
CA ILE A 439 13.01 6.99 5.99
C ILE A 439 11.83 7.76 5.37
N LEU A 440 10.62 7.27 5.56
CA LEU A 440 9.41 7.93 5.07
C LEU A 440 9.20 9.29 5.76
N ILE A 441 9.47 9.38 7.08
CA ILE A 441 9.43 10.65 7.83
C ILE A 441 10.42 11.66 7.21
N LEU A 442 11.67 11.25 6.91
CA LEU A 442 12.66 12.12 6.26
C LEU A 442 12.22 12.59 4.87
N VAL A 443 11.58 11.71 4.09
CA VAL A 443 11.03 12.07 2.77
C VAL A 443 9.93 13.13 2.93
N VAL A 444 9.01 12.94 3.88
CA VAL A 444 7.94 13.91 4.18
C VAL A 444 8.52 15.24 4.64
N GLU A 445 9.52 15.24 5.52
CA GLU A 445 10.22 16.47 5.96
C GLU A 445 10.79 17.26 4.77
N LYS A 446 11.50 16.57 3.87
CA LYS A 446 12.12 17.22 2.71
C LYS A 446 11.10 17.73 1.68
N LEU A 447 10.07 16.93 1.38
CA LEU A 447 9.06 17.29 0.36
C LEU A 447 8.13 18.40 0.84
N PHE A 448 7.66 18.29 2.09
CA PHE A 448 6.70 19.25 2.65
C PHE A 448 7.36 20.30 3.54
N GLY A 449 8.65 20.20 3.82
CA GLY A 449 9.39 21.11 4.71
C GLY A 449 8.72 21.19 6.08
N PHE A 450 8.30 20.07 6.63
CA PHE A 450 7.87 19.92 8.02
C PHE A 450 9.10 19.66 8.90
N THR A 451 8.96 19.86 10.20
CA THR A 451 10.02 19.59 11.15
C THR A 451 9.50 18.55 12.16
N SER A 452 10.13 17.39 12.20
CA SER A 452 9.77 16.35 13.16
C SER A 452 10.38 16.59 14.54
N THR A 453 9.81 15.96 15.54
CA THR A 453 10.41 15.98 16.89
C THR A 453 11.80 15.34 16.90
N VAL A 454 12.05 14.33 16.06
CA VAL A 454 13.37 13.68 15.94
C VAL A 454 14.40 14.68 15.44
N THR A 455 14.11 15.42 14.37
CA THR A 455 14.98 16.48 13.86
C THR A 455 15.26 17.56 14.90
N LEU A 456 14.23 17.95 15.70
CA LEU A 456 14.43 18.91 16.79
C LEU A 456 15.34 18.36 17.89
N VAL A 457 15.24 17.07 18.24
CA VAL A 457 16.13 16.41 19.21
C VAL A 457 17.56 16.36 18.67
N GLU A 458 17.75 15.96 17.41
CA GLU A 458 19.05 15.94 16.76
C GLU A 458 19.71 17.34 16.70
N LEU A 459 18.92 18.39 16.44
CA LEU A 459 19.37 19.77 16.48
C LEU A 459 19.70 20.25 17.90
N SER A 460 19.09 19.68 18.94
CA SER A 460 19.35 20.04 20.34
C SER A 460 20.59 19.35 20.93
N ASP A 461 21.26 18.50 20.15
CA ASP A 461 22.53 17.90 20.56
C ASP A 461 23.61 18.98 20.62
N ILE A 462 24.26 19.12 21.79
CA ILE A 462 25.34 20.09 22.01
C ILE A 462 26.56 19.84 21.13
N ASN A 463 26.71 18.61 20.61
CA ASN A 463 27.75 18.25 19.66
C ASN A 463 27.43 18.68 18.21
N ASN A 464 26.22 19.25 17.97
CA ASN A 464 25.89 19.82 16.67
C ASN A 464 26.95 20.86 16.29
N PRO A 465 27.52 20.83 15.07
CA PRO A 465 28.59 21.70 14.66
C PRO A 465 28.40 23.18 14.95
N LEU A 466 27.15 23.68 14.78
CA LEU A 466 26.84 25.09 15.01
C LEU A 466 26.73 25.42 16.49
N LEU A 467 26.18 24.55 17.34
CA LEU A 467 26.14 24.75 18.80
C LEU A 467 27.53 24.59 19.40
N ARG A 468 28.33 23.66 18.92
CA ARG A 468 29.74 23.51 19.33
C ARG A 468 30.55 24.76 19.00
N ARG A 469 30.40 25.30 17.80
CA ARG A 469 30.99 26.58 17.41
C ARG A 469 30.56 27.72 18.32
N LEU A 470 29.26 27.78 18.67
CA LEU A 470 28.75 28.78 19.62
C LEU A 470 29.37 28.64 21.01
N ALA A 471 29.60 27.41 21.49
CA ALA A 471 30.23 27.14 22.76
C ALA A 471 31.76 27.51 22.78
N GLU A 472 32.43 27.34 21.63
CA GLU A 472 33.87 27.64 21.50
C GLU A 472 34.14 29.13 21.27
N GLU A 473 33.36 29.82 20.41
CA GLU A 473 33.61 31.21 19.99
C GLU A 473 32.85 32.25 20.86
N ALA A 474 31.70 31.85 21.43
CA ALA A 474 30.87 32.74 22.27
C ALA A 474 30.31 32.00 23.50
N PRO A 475 31.18 31.56 24.44
CA PRO A 475 30.78 30.70 25.54
C PRO A 475 29.70 31.31 26.47
N GLY A 476 29.74 32.62 26.68
CA GLY A 476 28.75 33.33 27.47
C GLY A 476 27.37 33.27 26.81
N THR A 477 27.27 33.45 25.49
CA THR A 477 26.01 33.30 24.72
C THR A 477 25.53 31.87 24.73
N PHE A 478 26.42 30.88 24.59
CA PHE A 478 26.05 29.47 24.70
C PHE A 478 25.43 29.15 26.06
N GLN A 479 26.05 29.58 27.16
CA GLN A 479 25.55 29.38 28.51
C GLN A 479 24.19 30.04 28.72
N HIS A 480 24.03 31.28 28.23
CA HIS A 480 22.76 32.00 28.22
C HIS A 480 21.68 31.20 27.48
N SER A 481 21.94 30.81 26.23
CA SER A 481 21.01 30.04 25.41
C SER A 481 20.59 28.70 26.08
N MET A 482 21.53 28.03 26.77
CA MET A 482 21.23 26.83 27.54
C MET A 482 20.25 27.13 28.71
N GLN A 483 20.47 28.19 29.48
CA GLN A 483 19.59 28.56 30.59
C GLN A 483 18.19 29.01 30.10
N VAL A 484 18.16 29.83 29.05
CA VAL A 484 16.90 30.24 28.38
C VAL A 484 16.16 29.00 27.87
N SER A 485 16.88 28.03 27.29
CA SER A 485 16.24 26.81 26.75
C SER A 485 15.59 25.97 27.85
N MET A 486 16.20 25.88 29.03
CA MET A 486 15.62 25.16 30.16
C MET A 486 14.40 25.90 30.74
N LEU A 487 14.52 27.20 30.93
CA LEU A 487 13.46 28.05 31.46
C LEU A 487 12.23 28.05 30.52
N ALA A 488 12.45 28.28 29.25
CA ALA A 488 11.41 28.32 28.23
C ALA A 488 10.74 26.94 28.00
N ALA A 489 11.52 25.85 28.04
CA ALA A 489 10.96 24.49 27.88
C ALA A 489 10.03 24.12 29.06
N GLU A 490 10.35 24.55 30.30
CA GLU A 490 9.51 24.30 31.45
C GLU A 490 8.18 25.07 31.38
N ALA A 491 8.22 26.33 30.96
CA ALA A 491 7.02 27.12 30.71
C ALA A 491 6.19 26.55 29.54
N ALA A 492 6.83 26.11 28.47
CA ALA A 492 6.14 25.46 27.36
C ALA A 492 5.38 24.20 27.82
N ARG A 493 5.97 23.40 28.69
CA ARG A 493 5.35 22.19 29.28
C ARG A 493 4.14 22.58 30.14
N ALA A 494 4.26 23.62 30.97
CA ALA A 494 3.18 24.07 31.85
C ALA A 494 1.91 24.42 31.07
N ILE A 495 2.05 25.17 29.95
CA ILE A 495 0.89 25.60 29.15
C ILE A 495 0.55 24.63 27.99
N GLY A 496 1.19 23.44 27.92
CA GLY A 496 0.95 22.47 26.85
C GLY A 496 1.38 22.94 25.44
N ALA A 497 2.41 23.80 25.34
CA ALA A 497 3.06 24.17 24.08
C ALA A 497 4.13 23.13 23.68
N ASN A 498 4.67 23.22 22.45
CA ASN A 498 5.68 22.30 21.96
C ASN A 498 7.03 22.49 22.66
N THR A 499 7.24 21.74 23.76
CA THR A 499 8.44 21.84 24.61
C THR A 499 9.74 21.62 23.86
N GLN A 500 9.77 20.64 22.92
CA GLN A 500 11.00 20.34 22.19
C GLN A 500 11.32 21.44 21.18
N LEU A 501 10.32 22.00 20.53
CA LEU A 501 10.50 23.11 19.59
C LEU A 501 11.01 24.37 20.31
N VAL A 502 10.42 24.69 21.47
CA VAL A 502 10.87 25.82 22.31
C VAL A 502 12.30 25.62 22.76
N ARG A 503 12.64 24.43 23.26
CA ARG A 503 13.99 24.08 23.69
C ARG A 503 15.00 24.25 22.56
N THR A 504 14.70 23.68 21.40
CA THR A 504 15.59 23.78 20.22
C THR A 504 15.70 25.24 19.74
N GLY A 505 14.57 25.95 19.61
CA GLY A 505 14.54 27.34 19.20
C GLY A 505 15.38 28.26 20.12
N ALA A 506 15.30 28.03 21.43
CA ALA A 506 16.07 28.76 22.42
C ALA A 506 17.58 28.50 22.33
N LEU A 507 18.03 27.29 21.94
CA LEU A 507 19.47 27.01 21.74
C LEU A 507 20.06 27.80 20.56
N TYR A 508 19.24 28.13 19.56
CA TYR A 508 19.68 28.75 18.32
C TYR A 508 19.32 30.24 18.21
N HIS A 509 18.50 30.81 19.11
CA HIS A 509 17.96 32.16 18.94
C HIS A 509 19.04 33.22 18.75
N ASP A 510 20.18 33.06 19.41
CA ASP A 510 21.29 34.01 19.54
C ASP A 510 22.54 33.63 18.74
N ILE A 511 22.46 32.66 17.80
CA ILE A 511 23.62 32.24 17.01
C ILE A 511 24.26 33.36 16.19
N GLY A 512 23.54 34.44 15.93
CA GLY A 512 24.07 35.59 15.19
C GLY A 512 25.09 36.40 15.97
N LYS A 513 25.18 36.25 17.30
CA LYS A 513 26.22 36.87 18.14
C LYS A 513 27.60 36.33 17.81
N LEU A 514 27.69 35.18 17.11
CA LEU A 514 28.96 34.66 16.55
C LEU A 514 29.65 35.61 15.57
N GLU A 515 28.95 36.55 14.96
CA GLU A 515 29.59 37.52 14.05
C GLU A 515 30.48 38.51 14.78
N SER A 516 30.11 38.91 16.02
CA SER A 516 30.87 39.86 16.83
C SER A 516 30.63 39.61 18.34
N PRO A 517 31.15 38.50 18.92
CA PRO A 517 30.80 38.09 20.29
C PRO A 517 31.13 39.13 21.37
N ILE A 518 32.21 39.85 21.21
CA ILE A 518 32.72 40.83 22.19
C ILE A 518 31.77 42.03 22.44
N PHE A 519 30.84 42.30 21.51
CA PHE A 519 29.86 43.37 21.72
C PHE A 519 28.73 43.00 22.68
N PHE A 520 28.62 41.72 23.05
CA PHE A 520 27.58 41.23 23.98
C PHE A 520 28.19 41.00 25.36
N THR A 521 27.55 41.57 26.37
CA THR A 521 28.05 41.68 27.75
C THR A 521 28.44 40.32 28.35
N GLU A 522 27.74 39.26 28.00
CA GLU A 522 28.01 37.90 28.47
C GLU A 522 29.30 37.31 27.94
N ASN A 523 29.90 37.87 26.87
CA ASN A 523 31.20 37.44 26.30
C ASN A 523 32.34 38.46 26.51
N GLN A 524 32.09 39.56 27.26
CA GLN A 524 33.10 40.58 27.49
C GLN A 524 34.06 40.17 28.60
N HIS A 525 35.36 40.38 28.36
CA HIS A 525 36.44 40.14 29.30
C HIS A 525 37.15 41.48 29.63
N GLY A 526 36.53 42.34 30.44
CA GLY A 526 37.11 43.52 30.99
C GLY A 526 37.20 44.75 30.08
N VAL A 527 37.02 44.65 28.76
CA VAL A 527 37.00 45.77 27.83
C VAL A 527 35.56 45.94 27.27
N ASN A 528 35.02 47.12 27.40
CA ASN A 528 33.73 47.44 26.80
C ASN A 528 33.89 48.01 25.37
N PRO A 529 33.58 47.25 24.31
CA PRO A 529 33.76 47.67 22.91
C PRO A 529 32.75 48.79 22.49
N HIS A 530 31.71 49.06 23.32
CA HIS A 530 30.80 50.16 23.14
C HIS A 530 31.35 51.49 23.64
N ALA A 531 32.43 51.48 24.45
CA ALA A 531 33.05 52.70 24.95
C ALA A 531 33.60 53.50 23.75
N GLY A 532 33.11 54.74 23.57
CA GLY A 532 33.51 55.58 22.44
C GLY A 532 32.70 55.44 21.16
N LEU A 533 31.71 54.53 21.10
CA LEU A 533 30.74 54.46 20.02
C LEU A 533 29.53 55.33 20.34
N LYS A 534 28.93 55.92 19.29
CA LYS A 534 27.62 56.60 19.43
C LYS A 534 26.55 55.55 19.80
N PRO A 535 25.55 55.95 20.64
CA PRO A 535 24.47 55.03 21.06
C PRO A 535 23.77 54.35 19.88
N GLU A 536 23.53 55.06 18.75
CA GLU A 536 22.91 54.51 17.55
C GLU A 536 23.77 53.42 16.92
N THR A 537 25.08 53.62 16.87
CA THR A 537 26.03 52.65 16.29
C THR A 537 26.06 51.38 17.15
N SER A 538 26.10 51.53 18.48
CA SER A 538 26.01 50.44 19.44
C SER A 538 24.69 49.67 19.31
N ALA A 539 23.60 50.38 19.25
CA ALA A 539 22.26 49.76 19.03
C ALA A 539 22.20 48.93 17.73
N GLN A 540 22.71 49.47 16.61
CA GLN A 540 22.76 48.77 15.34
C GLN A 540 23.65 47.52 15.39
N LYS A 541 24.78 47.57 16.09
CA LYS A 541 25.62 46.40 16.32
C LYS A 541 24.87 45.28 17.08
N ILE A 542 24.14 45.66 18.13
CA ILE A 542 23.32 44.70 18.87
C ILE A 542 22.18 44.14 18.00
N ILE A 543 21.40 45.01 17.31
CA ILE A 543 20.26 44.63 16.47
C ILE A 543 20.70 43.69 15.34
N SER A 544 21.92 43.88 14.79
CA SER A 544 22.40 43.10 13.63
C SER A 544 22.54 41.59 13.90
N HIS A 545 22.59 41.13 15.18
CA HIS A 545 22.69 39.69 15.46
C HIS A 545 21.47 38.91 14.95
N VAL A 546 20.29 39.54 14.88
CA VAL A 546 19.08 38.86 14.36
C VAL A 546 19.27 38.57 12.86
N THR A 547 19.71 39.53 12.08
CA THR A 547 19.95 39.34 10.63
C THR A 547 21.12 38.41 10.35
N ALA A 548 22.19 38.52 11.10
CA ALA A 548 23.35 37.61 11.05
C ALA A 548 22.96 36.18 11.42
N GLY A 549 22.15 36.03 12.46
CA GLY A 549 21.62 34.74 12.90
C GLY A 549 20.76 34.08 11.82
N LEU A 550 19.88 34.82 11.18
CA LEU A 550 19.08 34.31 10.07
C LEU A 550 19.93 33.91 8.86
N ALA A 551 20.97 34.68 8.53
CA ALA A 551 21.90 34.34 7.46
C ALA A 551 22.69 33.04 7.77
N LEU A 552 23.16 32.90 9.01
CA LEU A 552 23.87 31.70 9.48
C LEU A 552 22.94 30.47 9.53
N ALA A 553 21.71 30.65 10.02
CA ALA A 553 20.68 29.61 10.01
C ALA A 553 20.29 29.19 8.58
N GLY A 554 20.35 30.11 7.61
CA GLY A 554 20.18 29.82 6.20
C GLY A 554 21.28 28.93 5.63
N LYS A 555 22.54 29.29 5.90
CA LYS A 555 23.73 28.51 5.50
C LYS A 555 23.75 27.10 6.12
N SER A 556 23.34 26.99 7.40
CA SER A 556 23.28 25.73 8.14
C SER A 556 21.97 24.94 7.86
N LYS A 557 21.12 25.41 6.94
CA LYS A 557 19.86 24.76 6.55
C LYS A 557 18.93 24.44 7.73
N LEU A 558 18.91 25.29 8.76
CA LEU A 558 18.02 25.10 9.89
C LEU A 558 16.55 25.18 9.43
N PRO A 559 15.64 24.41 10.07
CA PRO A 559 14.20 24.46 9.79
C PRO A 559 13.60 25.85 9.92
N ALA A 560 12.52 26.12 9.18
CA ALA A 560 11.84 27.40 9.21
C ALA A 560 11.31 27.76 10.61
N GLU A 561 10.82 26.75 11.33
CA GLU A 561 10.33 26.91 12.71
C GLU A 561 11.44 27.41 13.64
N VAL A 562 12.67 26.89 13.53
CA VAL A 562 13.83 27.36 14.33
C VAL A 562 14.25 28.76 13.91
N LYS A 563 14.23 29.09 12.62
CA LYS A 563 14.51 30.45 12.13
C LYS A 563 13.52 31.50 12.67
N ASN A 564 12.26 31.10 12.90
CA ASN A 564 11.29 31.99 13.49
C ASN A 564 11.65 32.43 14.92
N PHE A 565 12.30 31.59 15.70
CA PHE A 565 12.81 31.97 17.02
C PHE A 565 13.90 33.03 16.91
N ILE A 566 14.83 32.87 15.96
CA ILE A 566 15.87 33.89 15.70
C ILE A 566 15.26 35.22 15.26
N ALA A 567 14.24 35.19 14.39
CA ALA A 567 13.61 36.39 13.89
C ALA A 567 12.74 37.12 14.90
N GLN A 568 12.10 36.38 15.85
CA GLN A 568 10.98 36.87 16.64
C GLN A 568 11.30 37.09 18.14
N HIS A 569 12.46 36.61 18.65
CA HIS A 569 12.74 36.66 20.09
C HIS A 569 12.83 38.05 20.67
N HIS A 570 13.14 39.05 19.87
CA HIS A 570 13.08 40.46 20.25
C HIS A 570 11.87 41.21 19.66
N GLY A 571 11.19 40.62 18.65
CA GLY A 571 10.05 41.27 17.98
C GLY A 571 10.40 42.67 17.47
N LYS A 572 9.54 43.62 17.78
CA LYS A 572 9.73 45.06 17.52
C LYS A 572 10.07 45.82 18.80
N SER A 573 10.74 45.18 19.75
CA SER A 573 11.19 45.86 20.95
C SER A 573 12.30 46.87 20.66
N VAL A 574 12.59 47.74 21.64
CA VAL A 574 13.60 48.79 21.55
C VAL A 574 14.81 48.42 22.38
N THR A 575 16.01 48.65 21.90
CA THR A 575 17.27 48.56 22.67
C THR A 575 17.30 49.69 23.69
N ARG A 576 16.54 49.55 24.79
CA ARG A 576 16.19 50.61 25.75
C ARG A 576 17.42 51.28 26.35
N TYR A 577 18.47 50.53 26.66
CA TYR A 577 19.68 51.11 27.21
C TYR A 577 20.28 52.17 26.28
N PHE A 578 20.54 51.86 25.04
CA PHE A 578 21.13 52.79 24.08
C PHE A 578 20.15 53.89 23.68
N TYR A 579 18.86 53.60 23.59
CA TYR A 579 17.84 54.61 23.32
C TYR A 579 17.78 55.68 24.43
N ASN A 580 17.73 55.22 25.70
CA ASN A 580 17.70 56.11 26.85
C ASN A 580 19.01 56.91 26.96
N THR A 581 20.18 56.29 26.69
CA THR A 581 21.46 57.00 26.64
C THR A 581 21.42 58.10 25.57
N ALA A 582 20.95 57.80 24.35
CA ALA A 582 20.84 58.76 23.24
C ALA A 582 19.91 59.92 23.58
N VAL A 583 18.75 59.64 24.24
CA VAL A 583 17.81 60.69 24.68
C VAL A 583 18.43 61.57 25.76
N ASN A 584 19.15 60.99 26.74
CA ASN A 584 19.78 61.71 27.85
C ASN A 584 20.97 62.57 27.35
N GLU A 585 21.68 62.14 26.31
CA GLU A 585 22.78 62.89 25.68
C GLU A 585 22.27 64.00 24.77
N ASN A 586 20.99 63.96 24.33
CA ASN A 586 20.41 64.94 23.45
C ASN A 586 19.02 65.41 23.95
N PRO A 587 18.93 66.06 25.11
CA PRO A 587 17.64 66.44 25.71
C PRO A 587 16.80 67.41 24.86
N ASP A 588 17.46 68.24 24.05
CA ASP A 588 16.82 69.25 23.23
C ASP A 588 16.49 68.81 21.79
N ARG A 589 16.78 67.57 21.43
CA ARG A 589 16.54 67.03 20.08
C ARG A 589 15.79 65.74 20.09
N PRO A 590 14.77 65.56 19.26
CA PRO A 590 14.07 64.29 19.17
C PRO A 590 15.01 63.19 18.63
N VAL A 591 15.12 62.12 19.37
CA VAL A 591 15.89 60.91 18.96
C VAL A 591 14.98 59.99 18.13
N ASP A 592 15.44 59.62 16.94
CA ASP A 592 14.69 58.68 16.08
C ASP A 592 14.69 57.26 16.67
N LYS A 593 13.55 56.90 17.30
CA LYS A 593 13.33 55.61 17.92
C LYS A 593 13.49 54.42 16.95
N SER A 594 13.28 54.63 15.65
CA SER A 594 13.37 53.55 14.64
C SER A 594 14.78 52.94 14.55
N ARG A 595 15.81 53.74 14.81
CA ARG A 595 17.23 53.31 14.79
C ARG A 595 17.57 52.39 15.95
N PHE A 596 16.76 52.33 16.98
CA PHE A 596 16.93 51.53 18.19
C PHE A 596 15.94 50.39 18.27
N THR A 597 15.09 50.22 17.24
CA THR A 597 14.00 49.21 17.20
C THR A 597 14.44 47.99 16.39
N TYR A 598 14.22 46.81 16.93
CA TYR A 598 14.42 45.57 16.19
C TYR A 598 13.50 45.42 15.00
N PRO A 599 13.92 44.75 13.92
CA PRO A 599 13.14 44.68 12.67
C PRO A 599 11.85 43.88 12.77
N GLY A 600 11.74 43.00 13.79
CA GLY A 600 10.60 42.12 13.95
C GLY A 600 10.69 40.91 13.02
N PRO A 601 9.57 40.20 12.85
CA PRO A 601 8.22 40.44 13.36
C PRO A 601 8.06 40.13 14.84
N ASN A 602 6.95 40.57 15.45
CA ASN A 602 6.56 40.11 16.80
C ASN A 602 6.29 38.60 16.81
N PRO A 603 6.34 37.97 17.99
CA PRO A 603 6.00 36.56 18.15
C PRO A 603 4.64 36.20 17.54
N GLN A 604 4.62 35.19 16.68
CA GLN A 604 3.42 34.74 15.97
C GLN A 604 2.89 33.40 16.47
N THR A 605 3.64 32.72 17.34
CA THR A 605 3.25 31.45 17.97
C THR A 605 3.41 31.55 19.48
N ARG A 606 2.75 30.63 20.21
CA ARG A 606 2.92 30.53 21.66
C ARG A 606 4.39 30.25 22.03
N GLU A 607 5.04 29.41 21.24
CA GLU A 607 6.42 28.99 21.43
C GLU A 607 7.39 30.16 21.31
N THR A 608 7.25 31.01 20.29
CA THR A 608 8.13 32.18 20.11
C THR A 608 7.85 33.27 21.14
N ALA A 609 6.60 33.39 21.64
CA ALA A 609 6.26 34.30 22.75
C ALA A 609 6.89 33.84 24.07
N ILE A 610 6.86 32.53 24.35
CA ILE A 610 7.53 31.95 25.53
C ILE A 610 9.02 32.27 25.50
N LEU A 611 9.67 32.10 24.34
CA LEU A 611 11.10 32.43 24.21
C LEU A 611 11.38 33.92 24.49
N MET A 612 10.62 34.84 23.92
CA MET A 612 10.77 36.28 24.18
C MET A 612 10.68 36.60 25.65
N MET A 613 9.75 36.01 26.38
CA MET A 613 9.61 36.18 27.84
C MET A 613 10.81 35.60 28.59
N ALA A 614 11.21 34.36 28.24
CA ALA A 614 12.29 33.65 28.90
C ALA A 614 13.65 34.33 28.72
N ASP A 615 13.94 34.76 27.49
CA ASP A 615 15.16 35.49 27.15
C ASP A 615 15.31 36.78 27.96
N ALA A 616 14.28 37.64 27.94
CA ALA A 616 14.29 38.89 28.68
C ALA A 616 14.38 38.68 30.20
N VAL A 617 13.68 37.70 30.75
CA VAL A 617 13.70 37.38 32.18
C VAL A 617 15.04 36.80 32.62
N GLU A 618 15.65 35.89 31.82
CA GLU A 618 16.95 35.31 32.12
C GLU A 618 18.04 36.38 32.09
N ALA A 619 18.07 37.19 31.02
CA ALA A 619 19.05 38.27 30.89
C ALA A 619 18.97 39.28 32.04
N ALA A 620 17.77 39.68 32.43
CA ALA A 620 17.59 40.65 33.50
C ALA A 620 17.87 40.05 34.88
N SER A 621 17.60 38.75 35.07
CA SER A 621 17.86 38.08 36.36
C SER A 621 19.33 38.09 36.75
N ARG A 622 20.26 38.09 35.79
CA ARG A 622 21.71 38.20 36.05
C ARG A 622 22.13 39.53 36.66
N SER A 623 21.30 40.59 36.49
CA SER A 623 21.58 41.92 37.02
C SER A 623 21.02 42.17 38.41
N LEU A 624 20.33 41.21 38.99
CA LEU A 624 19.79 41.33 40.36
C LEU A 624 20.93 41.42 41.39
N LYS A 625 20.82 42.36 42.29
CA LYS A 625 21.78 42.53 43.39
C LYS A 625 21.53 41.52 44.51
N GLU A 626 20.28 41.12 44.67
CA GLU A 626 19.82 40.18 45.66
C GLU A 626 18.77 39.23 45.08
N TYR A 627 18.92 37.93 45.34
CA TYR A 627 18.06 36.88 44.79
C TYR A 627 16.98 36.48 45.81
N SER A 628 16.27 37.47 46.42
CA SER A 628 15.13 37.17 47.25
C SER A 628 13.91 36.79 46.40
N SER A 629 12.94 36.06 47.00
CA SER A 629 11.68 35.70 46.30
C SER A 629 10.94 36.96 45.81
N GLU A 630 10.96 38.02 46.62
CA GLU A 630 10.33 39.31 46.29
C GLU A 630 10.97 39.97 45.11
N SER A 631 12.31 40.01 45.04
CA SER A 631 13.03 40.66 43.95
C SER A 631 12.87 39.88 42.62
N ILE A 632 12.87 38.53 42.66
CA ILE A 632 12.62 37.64 41.53
C ILE A 632 11.19 37.83 41.03
N ASN A 633 10.19 37.81 41.94
CA ASN A 633 8.79 37.97 41.54
C ASN A 633 8.55 39.34 40.88
N ALA A 634 9.03 40.43 41.49
CA ALA A 634 8.91 41.77 40.95
C ALA A 634 9.58 41.92 39.60
N LEU A 635 10.76 41.29 39.41
CA LEU A 635 11.45 41.29 38.11
C LEU A 635 10.65 40.64 36.99
N VAL A 636 10.16 39.38 37.26
CA VAL A 636 9.39 38.62 36.28
C VAL A 636 8.13 39.35 35.87
N ASP A 637 7.37 39.84 36.85
CA ASP A 637 6.14 40.60 36.60
C ASP A 637 6.43 41.88 35.80
N LYS A 638 7.40 42.69 36.23
CA LYS A 638 7.76 43.94 35.55
C LYS A 638 8.13 43.72 34.10
N ILE A 639 8.92 42.72 33.77
CA ILE A 639 9.39 42.45 32.41
C ILE A 639 8.23 42.03 31.54
N ILE A 640 7.49 41.00 31.92
CA ILE A 640 6.42 40.44 31.11
C ILE A 640 5.26 41.40 30.94
N ASP A 641 4.87 42.15 32.01
CA ASP A 641 3.84 43.20 31.94
C ASP A 641 4.26 44.36 31.02
N THR A 642 5.53 44.71 31.03
CA THR A 642 6.05 45.73 30.10
C THR A 642 5.99 45.24 28.65
N GLN A 643 6.39 44.02 28.36
CA GLN A 643 6.31 43.46 27.01
C GLN A 643 4.85 43.35 26.54
N GLN A 644 3.94 43.00 27.44
CA GLN A 644 2.51 42.96 27.16
C GLN A 644 1.95 44.37 26.90
N ALA A 645 2.29 45.36 27.72
CA ALA A 645 1.88 46.76 27.51
C ALA A 645 2.43 47.35 26.19
N ASP A 646 3.64 46.95 25.80
CA ASP A 646 4.22 47.32 24.50
C ASP A 646 3.54 46.61 23.32
N GLY A 647 2.58 45.69 23.57
CA GLY A 647 1.81 44.99 22.54
C GLY A 647 2.60 43.90 21.80
N LEU A 648 3.74 43.43 22.36
CA LEU A 648 4.65 42.52 21.67
C LEU A 648 4.02 41.11 21.46
N TYR A 649 2.97 40.76 22.21
CA TYR A 649 2.29 39.45 22.09
C TYR A 649 1.01 39.49 21.25
N ASN A 650 0.61 40.62 20.72
CA ASN A 650 -0.68 40.81 20.04
C ASN A 650 -0.85 39.95 18.77
N GLU A 651 0.26 39.48 18.17
CA GLU A 651 0.24 38.62 17.00
C GLU A 651 0.29 37.11 17.39
N SER A 652 0.48 36.80 18.68
CA SER A 652 0.59 35.42 19.18
C SER A 652 -0.76 34.92 19.72
N PRO A 653 -1.13 33.63 19.50
CA PRO A 653 -2.33 33.02 20.05
C PRO A 653 -2.14 32.59 21.53
N ILE A 654 -1.40 33.38 22.32
CA ILE A 654 -1.18 33.16 23.74
C ILE A 654 -2.30 33.82 24.54
N SER A 655 -2.85 33.13 25.55
CA SER A 655 -3.90 33.66 26.40
C SER A 655 -3.33 34.34 27.65
N PHE A 656 -4.11 35.21 28.31
CA PHE A 656 -3.75 35.80 29.59
C PHE A 656 -3.50 34.74 30.65
N ARG A 657 -4.25 33.64 30.61
CA ARG A 657 -4.03 32.52 31.53
C ARG A 657 -2.66 31.87 31.28
N ASP A 658 -2.29 31.64 29.99
CA ASP A 658 -0.97 31.10 29.66
C ASP A 658 0.16 32.02 30.15
N ILE A 659 0.01 33.34 29.99
CA ILE A 659 1.00 34.30 30.46
C ILE A 659 1.17 34.24 31.99
N GLN A 660 0.08 34.13 32.73
CA GLN A 660 0.15 33.97 34.16
C GLN A 660 0.87 32.68 34.59
N GLU A 661 0.55 31.56 33.94
CA GLU A 661 1.18 30.27 34.23
C GLU A 661 2.67 30.25 33.87
N ILE A 662 3.06 30.97 32.83
CA ILE A 662 4.47 31.20 32.46
C ILE A 662 5.18 32.02 33.51
N LYS A 663 4.59 33.13 34.00
CA LYS A 663 5.16 33.94 35.07
C LYS A 663 5.42 33.09 36.34
N ASP A 664 4.43 32.33 36.76
CA ASP A 664 4.52 31.50 37.94
C ASP A 664 5.58 30.41 37.80
N THR A 665 5.71 29.85 36.58
CA THR A 665 6.75 28.88 36.28
C THR A 665 8.16 29.51 36.34
N PHE A 666 8.32 30.71 35.76
CA PHE A 666 9.61 31.41 35.80
C PHE A 666 10.00 31.80 37.21
N LYS A 667 9.07 32.32 38.04
CA LYS A 667 9.32 32.66 39.43
C LYS A 667 9.84 31.45 40.20
N LYS A 668 9.14 30.32 40.11
CA LYS A 668 9.54 29.05 40.78
C LYS A 668 10.90 28.58 40.31
N ARG A 669 11.16 28.65 39.01
CA ARG A 669 12.40 28.14 38.44
C ARG A 669 13.59 29.00 38.80
N LEU A 670 13.49 30.31 38.70
CA LEU A 670 14.55 31.25 39.09
C LEU A 670 14.88 31.15 40.58
N ALA A 671 13.87 31.03 41.44
CA ALA A 671 14.10 30.79 42.88
C ALA A 671 14.89 29.51 43.13
N THR A 672 14.65 28.45 42.33
CA THR A 672 15.44 27.20 42.41
C THR A 672 16.86 27.34 41.89
N ILE A 673 17.08 28.10 40.80
CA ILE A 673 18.40 28.29 40.19
C ILE A 673 19.31 29.12 41.12
N TYR A 674 18.75 30.17 41.72
CA TYR A 674 19.48 31.12 42.54
C TYR A 674 19.38 30.83 44.05
N HIS A 675 18.94 29.64 44.46
CA HIS A 675 18.90 29.29 45.87
C HIS A 675 20.33 29.36 46.43
N ALA A 676 20.53 30.23 47.45
CA ALA A 676 21.81 30.44 48.08
C ALA A 676 22.37 29.12 48.62
N ARG A 677 23.55 28.74 48.15
CA ARG A 677 24.31 27.71 48.84
C ARG A 677 24.55 28.15 50.26
N ILE A 678 24.19 27.35 51.24
CA ILE A 678 24.53 27.57 52.63
C ILE A 678 26.06 27.78 52.66
N ALA A 679 26.50 28.96 53.10
CA ALA A 679 27.90 29.21 53.32
C ALA A 679 28.40 28.20 54.36
N TYR A 680 29.35 27.39 54.01
CA TYR A 680 29.96 26.52 54.98
C TYR A 680 30.65 27.39 56.03
N PRO A 681 30.33 27.24 57.33
CA PRO A 681 31.03 27.98 58.36
C PRO A 681 32.53 27.69 58.28
N GLU A 682 33.34 28.74 58.31
CA GLU A 682 34.78 28.60 58.39
C GLU A 682 35.13 27.94 59.72
N LEU A 683 36.01 26.94 59.72
CA LEU A 683 36.58 26.35 60.91
C LEU A 683 37.42 27.43 61.61
N ASN A 684 36.91 28.01 62.69
CA ASN A 684 37.71 28.83 63.59
C ASN A 684 38.78 27.94 64.22
N ARG A 685 40.00 27.96 63.65
CA ARG A 685 41.16 27.41 64.32
C ARG A 685 41.51 28.35 65.46
N HIS A 686 41.21 27.94 66.67
CA HIS A 686 41.79 28.57 67.89
C HIS A 686 43.33 28.39 67.81
N GLU A 687 44.03 29.47 67.53
CA GLU A 687 45.45 29.58 67.83
C GLU A 687 45.58 29.63 69.37
N GLY A 688 46.26 28.65 69.96
CA GLY A 688 46.62 28.73 71.39
C GLY A 688 46.97 27.41 72.03
N ALA A 689 48.15 26.87 71.74
CA ALA A 689 48.98 26.19 72.75
C ALA A 689 50.41 26.02 72.27
N PRO A 690 51.46 26.24 73.08
CA PRO A 690 52.81 26.43 72.68
C PRO A 690 53.59 25.14 72.36
N HIS A 691 54.50 25.27 71.45
CA HIS A 691 55.50 24.26 71.00
C HIS A 691 56.34 23.80 72.18
N SER A 692 56.68 22.51 72.23
CA SER A 692 57.87 21.96 72.78
C SER A 692 58.58 21.17 71.63
N ASP A 693 59.83 21.57 71.38
CA ASP A 693 60.74 20.94 70.49
C ASP A 693 61.03 19.46 70.76
N GLU A 694 61.17 18.64 69.79
CA GLU A 694 62.31 17.71 69.63
C GLU A 694 62.33 17.02 68.29
N ALA A 695 63.46 17.26 67.58
CA ALA A 695 64.28 16.42 66.74
C ALA A 695 63.67 15.52 65.65
N ALA A 696 64.08 15.83 64.43
CA ALA A 696 64.19 14.86 63.32
C ALA A 696 65.35 13.85 63.62
N PRO A 697 65.45 12.68 62.93
CA PRO A 697 65.99 12.66 61.58
C PRO A 697 65.47 11.55 60.61
N ALA A 698 65.62 11.90 59.36
CA ALA A 698 66.20 11.18 58.22
C ALA A 698 65.67 9.84 57.72
N SER A 699 65.42 9.89 56.41
CA SER A 699 65.79 8.93 55.33
C SER A 699 65.08 7.62 55.18
N GLY A 700 64.69 7.38 53.93
CA GLY A 700 64.68 6.04 53.37
C GLY A 700 63.64 5.76 52.31
N LYS A 701 63.98 6.07 51.11
CA LYS A 701 63.81 5.34 49.84
C LYS A 701 62.88 4.12 49.78
N ALA A 702 62.03 4.16 48.77
CA ALA A 702 62.01 3.22 47.63
C ALA A 702 61.01 2.04 47.62
N ALA A 703 60.38 1.99 46.53
CA ALA A 703 60.04 0.82 45.66
C ALA A 703 58.85 -0.03 46.00
N SER A 704 57.92 0.02 45.13
CA SER A 704 57.61 -0.94 44.06
C SER A 704 56.64 -2.07 44.40
N GLU A 705 55.74 -2.15 43.52
CA GLU A 705 55.20 -3.38 42.92
C GLU A 705 54.05 -4.17 43.54
N ALA A 706 53.10 -4.38 42.64
CA ALA A 706 52.43 -5.63 42.31
C ALA A 706 51.04 -5.90 42.88
N THR A 707 50.11 -5.84 42.01
CA THR A 707 48.95 -6.73 41.88
C THR A 707 49.38 -8.21 42.01
N PRO A 708 48.55 -9.26 42.27
CA PRO A 708 47.24 -9.47 41.66
C PRO A 708 46.21 -10.29 42.47
N ALA A 709 45.00 -10.26 41.89
CA ALA A 709 44.12 -11.40 41.58
C ALA A 709 43.40 -12.23 42.65
N ALA A 710 42.15 -12.37 42.40
CA ALA A 710 41.35 -13.59 42.32
C ALA A 710 40.65 -14.13 43.58
N GLY A 711 39.41 -14.39 43.38
CA GLY A 711 38.78 -15.62 43.85
C GLY A 711 37.56 -15.44 44.74
N SER A 712 36.47 -15.59 44.16
CA SER A 712 35.52 -16.72 44.18
C SER A 712 34.42 -16.67 45.26
N GLU A 713 33.24 -16.87 44.75
CA GLU A 713 32.15 -17.77 45.26
C GLU A 713 31.59 -17.46 46.65
N ALA A 714 30.33 -17.54 46.87
CA ALA A 714 29.15 -18.15 46.23
C ALA A 714 27.94 -17.97 47.16
N LYS A 715 26.78 -18.13 46.57
CA LYS A 715 25.53 -18.70 47.16
C LYS A 715 24.80 -17.86 48.21
N SER A 716 23.61 -17.64 48.08
CA SER A 716 22.33 -18.33 47.82
C SER A 716 21.26 -17.71 48.72
N ALA A 717 20.21 -17.58 48.21
CA ALA A 717 18.89 -18.18 48.35
C ALA A 717 17.79 -17.27 48.86
N ALA A 718 16.82 -17.25 48.06
CA ALA A 718 15.40 -17.53 48.31
C ALA A 718 14.53 -16.50 49.06
N GLY A 719 13.54 -16.07 48.34
CA GLY A 719 12.20 -16.37 48.76
C GLY A 719 11.30 -15.16 49.01
N LYS A 720 10.53 -14.82 48.14
CA LYS A 720 9.06 -14.83 48.04
C LYS A 720 8.61 -14.00 46.84
#